data_5b2ce47130056a34610d27c68f0fc023
#
_entry.id   5b2ce47130056a34610d27c68f0fc023
#
_cell.length_a   1.000
_cell.length_b   1.000
_cell.length_c   1.000
_cell.angle_alpha   90.00
_cell.angle_beta   90.00
_cell.angle_gamma   90.00
#
_symmetry.space_group_name_H-M   'P 1'
#
loop_
_entity.id
_entity.type
_entity.pdbx_description
1 polymer ?
#
loop_
_entity_poly.entity_id
_entity_poly.type
_entity_poly.pdbx_seq_one_letter_code
_entity_poly.pdbx_strand_id
1 'polypeptide(L)'
;MELHTASGLSRDAAQSVLPLPHSQLCASYLARLPLSSVMRRSIAAGVDEHADHDDLIPRAAMTRLHQVLAGERASEDNPAYASIDARLGLCYRPLPSLATRRDASAPSPHSADRFDGRLPLAPPLNRASMVPYPWGALNPLVRWIRKAIRRPHHWSTRRSDDDSGNTARQPWPAATPEIPEDTVDAPDPRGGWQNNGNVRRIVLLTLMLIQTALATHFMRQVLPYQGSQPLELALLALFAILFCWVSAGFWTAMTGFLVLLRGTDRYIISRHAGGNAPIDAAARTAIVMPICNEDVARVMAGLRATYESVARTNDADRFDFFILSDSNESDICTAEVAGWADLCRAVNGFGRIFYRRRHRRVKRKSGNIDDFCRRWGKDYRYMIVLDADSVMSGACLTTLVRLMEANPGAGIIQTAPRAAGRDTLYARIQQFSTSVYGPLFTAGLHYWQLGESHYWGHNAIIRLAPFMRHCALAPLPGHGSLAGEILSHDFVEAALMRRAGWAVWIAYDLDGSYEEMPPNLLDELNRDRRWCHGNLMNFRLFAARGMHPVHRAVFVTGVMAYLSAPLWFMFLAISTALLALHSLTEPQYFIEPRQLFPIWPQWHPEKAIGLFTATATLLLLPKFLSVLLICARGARQYGGALHLIASMAIEIVFSMLLAPLRMLFHTLFVAAAYLGWAIRWKSPPRADSETTWGEALRKHGWHTALGLAWGIGVYWLNPSFLPWLLPIAGALALAIPLSVLSSRISLGRLFRRAHLFVIPEESTPPVELRETFAHVGMADASPDFIDAVVDPRINALMCAAATAHPALPSGSRQARARLAQTALQSGPDALTNTQRNILLADPLALSQLHLDAWTSERAHHAWRQ
;
A
#
# COMPACT_ATOMS: atom_id res chain seq x y z
N MET A 1 42.78 3.18 8.20
CA MET A 1 41.93 2.43 7.24
C MET A 1 41.11 3.40 6.40
N GLU A 2 40.28 4.20 7.04
CA GLU A 2 39.40 5.16 6.35
C GLU A 2 40.16 6.24 5.56
N LEU A 3 41.24 6.78 6.08
CA LEU A 3 42.07 7.76 5.39
C LEU A 3 42.77 7.20 4.15
N HIS A 4 43.19 5.96 4.18
CA HIS A 4 43.79 5.30 3.02
C HIS A 4 42.79 5.16 1.85
N THR A 5 41.55 4.78 2.16
CA THR A 5 40.48 4.63 1.15
C THR A 5 39.96 5.96 0.65
N ALA A 6 39.90 6.98 1.54
CA ALA A 6 39.39 8.31 1.21
C ALA A 6 40.34 9.15 0.34
N SER A 7 41.65 9.03 0.54
CA SER A 7 42.66 9.90 -0.10
C SER A 7 43.28 9.29 -1.35
N GLY A 8 43.15 7.97 -1.55
CA GLY A 8 43.91 7.25 -2.58
C GLY A 8 45.45 7.24 -2.36
N LEU A 9 45.88 7.61 -1.14
CA LEU A 9 47.28 7.59 -0.76
C LEU A 9 47.75 6.17 -0.44
N SER A 10 49.05 5.90 -0.64
CA SER A 10 49.64 4.65 -0.19
C SER A 10 49.52 4.53 1.34
N ARG A 11 49.57 3.32 1.88
CA ARG A 11 49.48 3.05 3.33
C ARG A 11 50.51 3.86 4.11
N ASP A 12 51.72 3.99 3.58
CA ASP A 12 52.80 4.75 4.21
C ASP A 12 52.56 6.27 4.19
N ALA A 13 51.97 6.78 3.09
CA ALA A 13 51.62 8.19 3.00
C ALA A 13 50.44 8.56 3.92
N ALA A 14 49.44 7.64 4.08
CA ALA A 14 48.35 7.86 5.04
C ALA A 14 48.82 7.83 6.50
N GLN A 15 49.82 7.02 6.86
CA GLN A 15 50.46 6.99 8.18
C GLN A 15 51.26 8.25 8.49
N SER A 16 51.86 8.89 7.49
CA SER A 16 52.62 10.13 7.67
C SER A 16 51.75 11.36 7.96
N VAL A 17 50.47 11.30 7.64
CA VAL A 17 49.50 12.37 7.86
C VAL A 17 48.76 12.26 9.21
N LEU A 18 48.82 11.08 9.85
CA LEU A 18 48.17 10.84 11.13
C LEU A 18 49.18 10.96 12.30
N PRO A 19 48.85 11.70 13.35
CA PRO A 19 49.73 11.86 14.52
C PRO A 19 49.81 10.60 15.37
N LEU A 20 49.01 9.58 15.14
CA LEU A 20 48.99 8.32 15.88
C LEU A 20 49.28 7.12 14.98
N PRO A 21 50.01 6.09 15.48
CA PRO A 21 50.19 4.86 14.77
C PRO A 21 48.86 4.20 14.43
N HIS A 22 48.78 3.59 13.27
CA HIS A 22 47.57 2.91 12.76
C HIS A 22 46.94 1.92 13.76
N SER A 23 47.82 1.16 14.49
CA SER A 23 47.42 0.23 15.53
C SER A 23 46.72 0.91 16.74
N GLN A 24 47.15 2.08 17.14
CA GLN A 24 46.57 2.83 18.26
C GLN A 24 45.20 3.44 17.86
N LEU A 25 45.03 3.90 16.62
CA LEU A 25 43.78 4.40 16.09
C LEU A 25 42.75 3.26 15.98
N CYS A 26 43.15 2.09 15.45
CA CYS A 26 42.30 0.92 15.41
C CYS A 26 41.91 0.45 16.82
N ALA A 27 42.85 0.41 17.74
CA ALA A 27 42.60 -0.02 19.13
C ALA A 27 41.64 0.96 19.86
N SER A 28 41.78 2.27 19.68
CA SER A 28 40.88 3.25 20.27
C SER A 28 39.46 3.20 19.68
N TYR A 29 39.35 2.92 18.39
CA TYR A 29 38.08 2.76 17.66
C TYR A 29 37.36 1.48 18.09
N LEU A 30 38.10 0.36 18.16
CA LEU A 30 37.61 -0.93 18.59
C LEU A 30 37.16 -0.99 20.04
N ALA A 31 37.82 -0.20 20.92
CA ALA A 31 37.45 -0.13 22.33
C ALA A 31 36.03 0.45 22.55
N ARG A 32 35.53 1.25 21.61
CA ARG A 32 34.22 1.94 21.68
C ARG A 32 33.11 1.17 20.98
N LEU A 33 33.42 0.17 20.15
CA LEU A 33 32.42 -0.69 19.54
C LEU A 33 31.90 -1.70 20.56
N PRO A 34 30.60 -1.99 20.60
CA PRO A 34 30.01 -3.03 21.48
C PRO A 34 30.29 -4.44 20.92
N LEU A 35 31.55 -4.75 20.71
CA LEU A 35 32.05 -6.03 20.24
C LEU A 35 32.38 -6.93 21.44
N SER A 36 32.16 -8.24 21.27
CA SER A 36 32.63 -9.21 22.27
C SER A 36 34.15 -9.06 22.47
N SER A 37 34.64 -9.43 23.66
CA SER A 37 36.07 -9.37 23.95
C SER A 37 36.91 -10.28 23.02
N VAL A 38 36.30 -11.35 22.50
CA VAL A 38 36.87 -12.24 21.49
C VAL A 38 36.98 -11.50 20.16
N MET A 39 35.92 -10.87 19.73
CA MET A 39 35.90 -10.14 18.47
C MET A 39 36.84 -8.92 18.44
N ARG A 40 36.97 -8.21 19.56
CA ARG A 40 37.97 -7.12 19.72
C ARG A 40 39.40 -7.62 19.62
N ARG A 41 39.71 -8.77 20.25
CA ARG A 41 41.03 -9.40 20.18
C ARG A 41 41.35 -9.90 18.76
N SER A 42 40.38 -10.53 18.09
CA SER A 42 40.56 -11.02 16.73
C SER A 42 40.80 -9.90 15.71
N ILE A 43 40.13 -8.76 15.88
CA ILE A 43 40.33 -7.59 15.00
C ILE A 43 41.65 -6.89 15.33
N ALA A 44 42.02 -6.78 16.61
CA ALA A 44 43.33 -6.26 17.03
C ALA A 44 44.48 -7.16 16.57
N ALA A 45 44.33 -8.50 16.67
CA ALA A 45 45.30 -9.47 16.18
C ALA A 45 45.39 -9.53 14.64
N GLY A 46 44.32 -9.13 13.91
CA GLY A 46 44.37 -8.97 12.47
C GLY A 46 45.26 -7.83 11.98
N VAL A 47 45.74 -7.00 12.89
CA VAL A 47 46.75 -5.96 12.64
C VAL A 47 48.18 -6.49 12.80
N ASP A 48 48.34 -7.58 13.55
CA ASP A 48 49.62 -8.26 13.72
C ASP A 48 49.66 -9.59 12.94
N GLU A 49 50.71 -9.88 12.22
CA GLU A 49 50.84 -10.97 11.23
C GLU A 49 50.85 -12.42 11.78
N HIS A 50 50.59 -12.64 13.07
CA HIS A 50 50.69 -13.97 13.71
C HIS A 50 49.43 -14.32 14.53
N ALA A 51 48.36 -14.75 13.90
CA ALA A 51 47.15 -15.19 14.60
C ALA A 51 46.62 -16.55 14.13
N ASP A 52 46.10 -17.33 15.08
CA ASP A 52 45.61 -18.71 14.93
C ASP A 52 44.30 -18.84 14.10
N HIS A 53 44.01 -20.04 13.67
CA HIS A 53 42.95 -20.43 12.70
C HIS A 53 41.51 -19.96 13.06
N ASP A 54 41.17 -19.78 14.33
CA ASP A 54 39.84 -19.35 14.80
C ASP A 54 39.50 -17.86 14.50
N ASP A 55 40.49 -17.09 14.07
CA ASP A 55 40.37 -15.64 13.80
C ASP A 55 40.11 -15.31 12.30
N LEU A 56 40.00 -16.32 11.44
CA LEU A 56 39.86 -16.13 9.98
C LEU A 56 38.58 -15.42 9.58
N ILE A 57 37.44 -15.66 10.26
CA ILE A 57 36.14 -15.07 9.90
C ILE A 57 36.06 -13.56 10.20
N PRO A 58 36.45 -13.09 11.42
CA PRO A 58 36.50 -11.64 11.67
C PRO A 58 37.51 -10.89 10.78
N ARG A 59 38.64 -11.53 10.49
CA ARG A 59 39.68 -10.99 9.61
C ARG A 59 39.19 -10.85 8.17
N ALA A 60 38.54 -11.88 7.65
CA ALA A 60 37.91 -11.87 6.33
C ALA A 60 36.79 -10.81 6.25
N ALA A 61 36.00 -10.65 7.33
CA ALA A 61 34.95 -9.62 7.39
C ALA A 61 35.51 -8.20 7.33
N MET A 62 36.60 -7.93 8.03
CA MET A 62 37.26 -6.63 8.00
C MET A 62 37.95 -6.37 6.66
N THR A 63 38.60 -7.37 6.09
CA THR A 63 39.19 -7.26 4.73
C THR A 63 38.09 -7.00 3.70
N ARG A 64 36.97 -7.69 3.80
CA ARG A 64 35.82 -7.47 2.92
C ARG A 64 35.21 -6.09 3.08
N LEU A 65 35.02 -5.61 4.31
CA LEU A 65 34.56 -4.25 4.59
C LEU A 65 35.52 -3.21 3.99
N HIS A 66 36.83 -3.45 4.11
CA HIS A 66 37.84 -2.58 3.53
C HIS A 66 37.78 -2.56 1.98
N GLN A 67 37.58 -3.72 1.36
CA GLN A 67 37.44 -3.82 -0.11
C GLN A 67 36.17 -3.15 -0.62
N VAL A 68 35.05 -3.31 0.12
CA VAL A 68 33.79 -2.63 -0.21
C VAL A 68 33.95 -1.11 -0.08
N LEU A 69 34.59 -0.63 0.97
CA LEU A 69 34.87 0.80 1.16
C LEU A 69 35.84 1.36 0.13
N ALA A 70 36.81 0.58 -0.34
CA ALA A 70 37.74 0.95 -1.39
C ALA A 70 37.13 0.86 -2.79
N GLY A 71 35.93 0.35 -2.93
CA GLY A 71 35.31 0.11 -4.24
C GLY A 71 35.94 -1.03 -5.04
N GLU A 72 36.79 -1.86 -4.39
CA GLU A 72 37.41 -3.02 -5.00
C GLU A 72 36.39 -4.16 -5.12
N ARG A 73 36.39 -4.81 -6.30
CA ARG A 73 35.60 -6.03 -6.48
C ARG A 73 36.30 -7.19 -5.79
N ALA A 74 35.57 -7.93 -4.97
CA ALA A 74 36.09 -9.16 -4.44
C ALA A 74 36.43 -10.17 -5.55
N SER A 75 37.48 -10.92 -5.41
CA SER A 75 37.71 -12.08 -6.23
C SER A 75 36.59 -13.09 -5.94
N GLU A 76 35.92 -13.53 -7.00
CA GLU A 76 34.70 -14.35 -6.96
C GLU A 76 34.92 -15.75 -6.38
N ASP A 77 36.17 -16.13 -6.14
CA ASP A 77 36.57 -17.50 -5.79
C ASP A 77 36.67 -17.77 -4.29
N ASN A 78 36.36 -16.80 -3.41
CA ASN A 78 36.47 -17.04 -1.98
C ASN A 78 35.10 -17.23 -1.30
N PRO A 79 34.72 -18.47 -0.95
CA PRO A 79 33.40 -18.77 -0.36
C PRO A 79 33.15 -18.05 0.99
N ALA A 80 34.22 -17.61 1.68
CA ALA A 80 34.11 -16.86 2.92
C ALA A 80 33.44 -15.48 2.70
N TYR A 81 33.67 -14.83 1.58
CA TYR A 81 33.09 -13.52 1.27
C TYR A 81 31.61 -13.61 0.96
N ALA A 82 31.19 -14.64 0.23
CA ALA A 82 29.76 -14.87 -0.02
C ALA A 82 28.98 -15.13 1.28
N SER A 83 29.61 -15.84 2.22
CA SER A 83 29.03 -16.08 3.56
C SER A 83 28.96 -14.80 4.39
N ILE A 84 29.95 -13.91 4.29
CA ILE A 84 30.01 -12.64 5.03
C ILE A 84 28.97 -11.65 4.45
N ASP A 85 28.87 -11.52 3.14
CA ASP A 85 27.89 -10.66 2.49
C ASP A 85 26.47 -11.14 2.82
N ALA A 86 26.24 -12.46 2.84
CA ALA A 86 24.98 -13.05 3.27
C ALA A 86 24.69 -12.78 4.76
N ARG A 87 25.69 -12.92 5.65
CA ARG A 87 25.53 -12.66 7.09
C ARG A 87 25.30 -11.20 7.42
N LEU A 88 25.86 -10.28 6.63
CA LEU A 88 25.60 -8.84 6.76
C LEU A 88 24.24 -8.46 6.18
N GLY A 89 23.53 -9.37 5.51
CA GLY A 89 22.23 -9.11 4.91
C GLY A 89 22.25 -7.98 3.87
N LEU A 90 23.45 -7.66 3.37
CA LEU A 90 23.56 -6.69 2.30
C LEU A 90 22.94 -7.31 1.06
N CYS A 91 21.95 -6.67 0.48
CA CYS A 91 21.37 -7.10 -0.79
C CYS A 91 22.35 -6.87 -1.95
N TYR A 92 23.60 -7.10 -1.70
CA TYR A 92 24.70 -7.00 -2.63
C TYR A 92 25.17 -8.41 -2.98
N ARG A 93 24.41 -9.09 -3.85
CA ARG A 93 24.97 -10.21 -4.61
C ARG A 93 25.45 -9.65 -5.94
N PRO A 94 26.75 -9.72 -6.24
CA PRO A 94 27.18 -9.65 -7.63
C PRO A 94 26.49 -10.81 -8.35
N LEU A 95 25.72 -10.52 -9.40
CA LEU A 95 25.09 -11.55 -10.21
C LEU A 95 26.19 -12.36 -10.90
N PRO A 96 26.29 -13.70 -10.71
CA PRO A 96 27.31 -14.53 -11.34
C PRO A 96 27.35 -14.42 -12.87
N SER A 97 26.24 -14.03 -13.49
CA SER A 97 26.10 -13.91 -14.95
C SER A 97 26.75 -12.66 -15.57
N LEU A 98 27.24 -11.70 -14.79
CA LEU A 98 27.94 -10.52 -15.31
C LEU A 98 29.43 -10.75 -15.56
N ALA A 99 30.05 -11.70 -14.86
CA ALA A 99 31.47 -12.00 -15.03
C ALA A 99 31.78 -12.74 -16.35
N THR A 100 30.88 -13.60 -16.81
CA THR A 100 31.08 -14.41 -18.01
C THR A 100 30.81 -13.68 -19.33
N ARG A 101 30.33 -12.43 -19.30
CA ARG A 101 30.03 -11.64 -20.52
C ARG A 101 31.03 -10.53 -20.81
N ARG A 102 32.20 -10.57 -20.24
CA ARG A 102 33.22 -9.52 -20.45
C ARG A 102 33.94 -9.53 -21.82
N ASP A 103 33.77 -10.57 -22.64
CA ASP A 103 34.48 -10.70 -23.93
C ASP A 103 33.75 -10.10 -25.13
N ALA A 104 32.57 -9.53 -24.95
CA ALA A 104 31.88 -8.81 -26.02
C ALA A 104 31.72 -7.34 -25.63
N SER A 105 32.64 -6.49 -26.14
CA SER A 105 32.62 -5.01 -26.12
C SER A 105 32.12 -4.41 -24.81
N ALA A 106 33.05 -3.98 -23.96
CA ALA A 106 32.76 -3.25 -22.74
C ALA A 106 31.81 -2.06 -23.04
N PRO A 107 30.60 -2.01 -22.44
CA PRO A 107 29.74 -0.85 -22.63
C PRO A 107 30.46 0.39 -22.09
N SER A 108 30.29 1.50 -22.80
CA SER A 108 30.92 2.77 -22.44
C SER A 108 30.60 3.10 -20.98
N PRO A 109 31.50 3.75 -20.21
CA PRO A 109 31.28 4.08 -18.78
C PRO A 109 29.96 4.80 -18.50
N HIS A 110 29.44 5.54 -19.50
CA HIS A 110 28.18 6.26 -19.41
C HIS A 110 26.92 5.37 -19.50
N SER A 111 27.04 4.14 -20.02
CA SER A 111 25.90 3.22 -20.08
C SER A 111 25.75 2.37 -18.81
N ALA A 112 26.84 2.10 -18.11
CA ALA A 112 26.84 1.35 -16.84
C ALA A 112 26.16 2.15 -15.70
N ASP A 113 26.37 3.46 -15.66
CA ASP A 113 25.74 4.35 -14.66
C ASP A 113 24.22 4.46 -14.81
N ARG A 114 23.67 4.21 -15.99
CA ARG A 114 22.22 4.33 -16.21
C ARG A 114 21.41 3.16 -15.66
N PHE A 115 21.99 2.00 -15.53
CA PHE A 115 21.24 0.77 -15.24
C PHE A 115 21.65 0.06 -13.95
N ASP A 116 22.69 0.55 -13.26
CA ASP A 116 23.06 0.09 -11.92
C ASP A 116 23.10 -1.45 -11.82
N GLY A 117 23.62 -2.11 -12.88
CA GLY A 117 23.65 -3.58 -12.99
C GLY A 117 22.30 -4.30 -13.03
N ARG A 118 21.20 -3.57 -13.20
CA ARG A 118 19.84 -4.13 -13.19
C ARG A 118 19.60 -4.96 -14.44
N LEU A 119 19.12 -6.15 -14.25
CA LEU A 119 18.49 -6.89 -15.34
C LEU A 119 17.26 -6.09 -15.82
N PRO A 120 17.11 -5.85 -17.13
CA PRO A 120 15.85 -5.31 -17.61
C PRO A 120 14.75 -6.27 -17.19
N LEU A 121 13.62 -5.74 -16.70
CA LEU A 121 12.39 -6.49 -16.72
C LEU A 121 12.21 -7.03 -18.13
N ALA A 122 11.66 -8.23 -18.25
CA ALA A 122 11.12 -8.70 -19.52
C ALA A 122 10.43 -7.50 -20.17
N PRO A 123 10.65 -7.24 -21.45
CA PRO A 123 10.36 -5.98 -22.11
C PRO A 123 8.99 -5.50 -21.67
N PRO A 124 8.86 -4.25 -21.26
CA PRO A 124 7.60 -3.74 -20.77
C PRO A 124 6.58 -4.16 -21.79
N LEU A 125 5.59 -4.90 -21.33
CA LEU A 125 4.43 -5.26 -22.10
C LEU A 125 4.13 -4.10 -23.00
N ASN A 126 4.02 -4.36 -24.25
CA ASN A 126 3.75 -3.39 -25.28
C ASN A 126 2.79 -2.34 -24.69
N ARG A 127 3.26 -1.11 -24.47
CA ARG A 127 2.46 -0.03 -23.89
C ARG A 127 1.11 0.10 -24.57
N ALA A 128 1.03 -0.23 -25.86
CA ALA A 128 -0.19 -0.31 -26.62
C ALA A 128 -1.13 -1.43 -26.15
N SER A 129 -0.63 -2.51 -25.54
CA SER A 129 -1.48 -3.59 -25.02
C SER A 129 -2.02 -3.33 -23.62
N MET A 130 -1.35 -2.47 -22.83
CA MET A 130 -1.83 -2.10 -21.49
C MET A 130 -2.99 -1.10 -21.52
N VAL A 131 -2.90 -0.08 -22.36
CA VAL A 131 -3.89 1.00 -22.46
C VAL A 131 -4.23 1.34 -23.92
N PRO A 132 -4.81 0.41 -24.66
CA PRO A 132 -5.13 0.69 -26.05
C PRO A 132 -6.43 1.50 -26.14
N TYR A 133 -6.49 2.75 -25.94
CA TYR A 133 -7.71 3.54 -26.12
C TYR A 133 -8.76 3.37 -25.00
N PRO A 134 -8.51 3.80 -23.76
CA PRO A 134 -9.44 3.61 -22.65
C PRO A 134 -10.84 4.23 -22.88
N TRP A 135 -10.98 5.20 -23.77
CA TRP A 135 -12.24 5.86 -24.07
C TRP A 135 -12.82 5.54 -25.46
N GLY A 136 -12.03 4.92 -26.32
CA GLY A 136 -12.46 4.65 -27.70
C GLY A 136 -13.54 3.56 -27.86
N ALA A 137 -13.77 2.75 -26.81
CA ALA A 137 -14.79 1.71 -26.83
C ALA A 137 -16.13 2.16 -26.28
N LEU A 138 -16.16 3.20 -25.44
CA LEU A 138 -17.38 3.67 -24.76
C LEU A 138 -18.28 4.54 -25.64
N ASN A 139 -17.75 5.17 -26.69
CA ASN A 139 -18.57 6.01 -27.54
C ASN A 139 -18.22 5.84 -29.03
N PRO A 140 -18.99 5.05 -29.76
CA PRO A 140 -18.81 4.88 -31.21
C PRO A 140 -18.93 6.20 -31.97
N LEU A 141 -19.70 7.17 -31.47
CA LEU A 141 -19.84 8.50 -32.04
C LEU A 141 -18.56 9.32 -31.93
N VAL A 142 -17.90 9.28 -30.75
CA VAL A 142 -16.60 9.92 -30.53
C VAL A 142 -15.51 9.28 -31.39
N ARG A 143 -15.58 7.98 -31.60
CA ARG A 143 -14.70 7.29 -32.56
C ARG A 143 -14.88 7.77 -33.98
N TRP A 144 -16.14 7.91 -34.39
CA TRP A 144 -16.49 8.38 -35.72
C TRP A 144 -16.09 9.83 -35.92
N ILE A 145 -16.37 10.73 -34.97
CA ILE A 145 -15.98 12.14 -34.97
C ILE A 145 -14.44 12.28 -35.00
N ARG A 146 -13.72 11.52 -34.19
CA ARG A 146 -12.24 11.52 -34.21
C ARG A 146 -11.67 10.97 -35.53
N LYS A 147 -12.34 10.01 -36.16
CA LYS A 147 -11.96 9.48 -37.46
C LYS A 147 -12.21 10.48 -38.57
N ALA A 148 -13.27 11.28 -38.47
CA ALA A 148 -13.63 12.32 -39.42
C ALA A 148 -12.74 13.59 -39.26
N ILE A 149 -12.34 13.94 -38.02
CA ILE A 149 -11.50 15.13 -37.73
C ILE A 149 -10.01 14.82 -37.91
N ARG A 150 -9.55 13.60 -37.75
CA ARG A 150 -8.17 13.20 -38.06
C ARG A 150 -7.99 13.20 -39.57
N ARG A 151 -7.49 14.30 -40.12
CA ARG A 151 -6.67 14.23 -41.31
C ARG A 151 -5.63 13.13 -41.09
N PRO A 152 -5.33 12.30 -42.09
CA PRO A 152 -4.34 11.23 -41.95
C PRO A 152 -2.97 11.86 -41.73
N HIS A 153 -2.62 12.21 -40.49
CA HIS A 153 -1.24 12.19 -40.12
C HIS A 153 -0.87 10.70 -40.09
N HIS A 154 -0.20 10.29 -41.16
CA HIS A 154 0.52 9.06 -41.25
C HIS A 154 1.48 8.94 -40.08
N TRP A 155 1.00 8.47 -38.94
CA TRP A 155 1.83 7.65 -38.11
C TRP A 155 1.90 6.29 -38.82
N SER A 156 2.77 6.23 -39.81
CA SER A 156 3.19 4.99 -40.35
C SER A 156 3.92 4.24 -39.25
N THR A 157 3.21 3.30 -38.62
CA THR A 157 3.86 2.04 -38.27
C THR A 157 4.15 1.30 -39.54
N ARG A 158 4.77 1.96 -40.49
CA ARG A 158 5.58 1.27 -41.46
C ARG A 158 6.81 0.79 -40.70
N ARG A 159 6.84 -0.47 -40.32
CA ARG A 159 8.05 -1.22 -40.53
C ARG A 159 8.52 -0.88 -41.93
N SER A 160 9.46 0.03 -42.04
CA SER A 160 10.29 0.11 -43.18
C SER A 160 11.27 -1.04 -43.06
N ASP A 161 10.97 -2.13 -43.74
CA ASP A 161 11.92 -3.21 -44.04
C ASP A 161 12.97 -2.75 -45.05
N ASP A 162 13.07 -1.46 -45.29
CA ASP A 162 14.07 -0.85 -46.17
C ASP A 162 14.60 0.43 -45.56
N ASP A 163 15.60 0.32 -44.73
CA ASP A 163 16.62 1.34 -44.57
C ASP A 163 17.94 0.68 -44.15
N SER A 164 18.63 0.18 -45.19
CA SER A 164 20.06 -0.11 -45.18
C SER A 164 20.81 1.22 -45.18
N GLY A 165 20.99 1.81 -44.01
CA GLY A 165 21.74 3.08 -43.96
C GLY A 165 21.74 3.72 -42.57
N ASN A 166 22.63 3.21 -41.70
CA ASN A 166 23.35 3.97 -40.70
C ASN A 166 22.56 4.78 -39.67
N THR A 167 22.31 4.17 -38.62
CA THR A 167 22.47 4.44 -37.18
C THR A 167 21.70 3.38 -36.42
N ALA A 168 22.35 2.28 -36.20
CA ALA A 168 21.83 1.19 -35.39
C ALA A 168 21.58 1.68 -33.96
N ARG A 169 20.33 2.03 -33.64
CA ARG A 169 19.82 1.78 -32.31
C ARG A 169 19.84 0.28 -32.14
N GLN A 170 20.93 -0.23 -31.58
CA GLN A 170 21.00 -1.64 -31.23
C GLN A 170 19.71 -2.02 -30.49
N PRO A 171 19.01 -3.06 -30.99
CA PRO A 171 17.96 -3.64 -30.17
C PRO A 171 18.62 -4.05 -28.86
N TRP A 172 17.96 -3.77 -27.73
CA TRP A 172 18.32 -4.33 -26.44
C TRP A 172 18.67 -5.80 -26.64
N PRO A 173 19.81 -6.27 -26.11
CA PRO A 173 20.08 -7.69 -26.14
C PRO A 173 18.89 -8.42 -25.56
N ALA A 174 18.26 -9.23 -26.36
CA ALA A 174 17.17 -10.11 -25.98
C ALA A 174 17.71 -11.31 -25.19
N ALA A 175 18.42 -11.02 -24.13
CA ALA A 175 18.73 -11.97 -23.09
C ALA A 175 17.75 -11.69 -21.97
N THR A 176 16.49 -11.99 -22.19
CA THR A 176 15.59 -12.39 -21.14
C THR A 176 16.29 -13.53 -20.38
N PRO A 177 16.45 -13.43 -19.05
CA PRO A 177 16.73 -14.62 -18.28
C PRO A 177 15.65 -15.61 -18.70
N GLU A 178 16.05 -16.79 -19.15
CA GLU A 178 15.14 -17.86 -19.47
C GLU A 178 14.37 -18.21 -18.21
N ILE A 179 13.24 -17.55 -18.02
CA ILE A 179 12.22 -18.02 -17.10
C ILE A 179 11.75 -19.32 -17.74
N PRO A 180 11.81 -20.45 -17.04
CA PRO A 180 11.40 -21.73 -17.61
C PRO A 180 10.05 -21.54 -18.31
N GLU A 181 10.00 -21.82 -19.61
CA GLU A 181 8.80 -21.55 -20.45
C GLU A 181 7.55 -22.22 -19.88
N ASP A 182 7.73 -23.37 -19.23
CA ASP A 182 6.67 -24.18 -18.61
C ASP A 182 5.91 -23.49 -17.47
N THR A 183 6.42 -22.40 -16.92
CA THR A 183 5.79 -21.68 -15.79
C THR A 183 5.13 -20.37 -16.19
N VAL A 184 5.16 -20.00 -17.46
CA VAL A 184 4.77 -18.67 -17.94
C VAL A 184 3.36 -18.65 -18.53
N ASP A 185 2.93 -19.74 -19.17
CA ASP A 185 1.56 -19.86 -19.67
C ASP A 185 0.64 -20.40 -18.58
N ALA A 186 -0.53 -19.76 -18.45
CA ALA A 186 -1.52 -20.21 -17.49
C ALA A 186 -1.95 -21.63 -17.87
N PRO A 187 -1.88 -22.61 -16.95
CA PRO A 187 -2.46 -23.92 -17.19
C PRO A 187 -3.94 -23.76 -17.50
N ASP A 188 -4.44 -24.59 -18.42
CA ASP A 188 -5.85 -24.60 -18.77
C ASP A 188 -6.71 -24.68 -17.49
N PRO A 189 -7.55 -23.69 -17.21
CA PRO A 189 -8.30 -23.66 -15.95
C PRO A 189 -9.39 -24.73 -15.96
N ARG A 190 -9.00 -25.96 -15.65
CA ARG A 190 -9.89 -27.15 -15.54
C ARG A 190 -10.76 -27.08 -14.29
N GLY A 191 -11.50 -26.00 -14.10
CA GLY A 191 -12.40 -25.90 -12.97
C GLY A 191 -13.76 -25.35 -13.42
N GLY A 192 -14.82 -26.10 -13.24
CA GLY A 192 -16.19 -25.68 -13.56
C GLY A 192 -16.70 -24.46 -12.76
N TRP A 193 -15.81 -23.75 -12.05
CA TRP A 193 -16.14 -22.55 -11.29
C TRP A 193 -16.47 -21.35 -12.19
N GLN A 194 -15.91 -21.26 -13.40
CA GLN A 194 -16.10 -20.10 -14.30
C GLN A 194 -17.56 -20.00 -14.76
N ASN A 195 -18.17 -21.10 -15.22
CA ASN A 195 -19.55 -21.13 -15.65
C ASN A 195 -20.51 -20.81 -14.49
N ASN A 196 -20.26 -21.41 -13.32
CA ASN A 196 -21.04 -21.11 -12.11
C ASN A 196 -20.85 -19.65 -11.66
N GLY A 197 -19.64 -19.10 -11.77
CA GLY A 197 -19.38 -17.69 -11.52
C GLY A 197 -20.21 -16.77 -12.40
N ASN A 198 -20.33 -17.08 -13.69
CA ASN A 198 -21.17 -16.30 -14.61
C ASN A 198 -22.65 -16.36 -14.23
N VAL A 199 -23.17 -17.56 -13.88
CA VAL A 199 -24.56 -17.71 -13.41
C VAL A 199 -24.78 -16.88 -12.14
N ARG A 200 -23.90 -16.98 -11.14
CA ARG A 200 -23.98 -16.21 -9.90
C ARG A 200 -24.05 -14.69 -10.17
N ARG A 201 -23.20 -14.19 -11.07
CA ARG A 201 -23.14 -12.77 -11.46
C ARG A 201 -24.40 -12.32 -12.17
N ILE A 202 -24.92 -13.12 -13.10
CA ILE A 202 -26.18 -12.82 -13.81
C ILE A 202 -27.33 -12.74 -12.82
N VAL A 203 -27.45 -13.70 -11.90
CA VAL A 203 -28.48 -13.70 -10.87
C VAL A 203 -28.41 -12.46 -10.00
N LEU A 204 -27.19 -12.13 -9.50
CA LEU A 204 -27.00 -10.94 -8.66
C LEU A 204 -27.31 -9.65 -9.40
N LEU A 205 -26.86 -9.51 -10.65
CA LEU A 205 -27.14 -8.34 -11.47
C LEU A 205 -28.65 -8.20 -11.73
N THR A 206 -29.34 -9.30 -12.03
CA THR A 206 -30.81 -9.32 -12.25
C THR A 206 -31.54 -8.88 -10.97
N LEU A 207 -31.18 -9.44 -9.81
CA LEU A 207 -31.79 -9.06 -8.53
C LEU A 207 -31.57 -7.57 -8.22
N MET A 208 -30.36 -7.09 -8.42
CA MET A 208 -30.00 -5.69 -8.22
C MET A 208 -30.81 -4.75 -9.15
N LEU A 209 -30.96 -5.10 -10.43
CA LEU A 209 -31.71 -4.29 -11.41
C LEU A 209 -33.19 -4.32 -11.14
N ILE A 210 -33.77 -5.47 -10.82
CA ILE A 210 -35.21 -5.60 -10.47
C ILE A 210 -35.50 -4.76 -9.22
N GLN A 211 -34.68 -4.90 -8.18
CA GLN A 211 -34.84 -4.15 -6.94
C GLN A 211 -34.73 -2.64 -7.16
N THR A 212 -33.76 -2.21 -7.99
CA THR A 212 -33.59 -0.80 -8.36
C THR A 212 -34.79 -0.27 -9.16
N ALA A 213 -35.27 -1.01 -10.14
CA ALA A 213 -36.43 -0.62 -10.94
C ALA A 213 -37.68 -0.46 -10.07
N LEU A 214 -37.91 -1.41 -9.15
CA LEU A 214 -39.04 -1.35 -8.21
C LEU A 214 -38.94 -0.14 -7.29
N ALA A 215 -37.77 0.09 -6.67
CA ALA A 215 -37.54 1.25 -5.80
C ALA A 215 -37.69 2.58 -6.56
N THR A 216 -37.20 2.65 -7.80
CA THR A 216 -37.33 3.84 -8.64
C THR A 216 -38.79 4.09 -9.04
N HIS A 217 -39.56 3.03 -9.28
CA HIS A 217 -41.00 3.14 -9.50
C HIS A 217 -41.73 3.74 -8.27
N PHE A 218 -41.43 3.28 -7.07
CA PHE A 218 -41.96 3.88 -5.85
C PHE A 218 -41.46 5.30 -5.61
N MET A 219 -40.20 5.61 -5.88
CA MET A 219 -39.65 6.97 -5.77
C MET A 219 -40.41 7.91 -6.71
N ARG A 220 -40.74 7.49 -7.92
CA ARG A 220 -41.54 8.28 -8.84
C ARG A 220 -42.89 8.68 -8.23
N GLN A 221 -43.53 7.76 -7.47
CA GLN A 221 -44.84 8.02 -6.82
C GLN A 221 -44.73 8.94 -5.59
N VAL A 222 -43.52 9.13 -5.03
CA VAL A 222 -43.25 10.08 -3.95
C VAL A 222 -43.12 11.51 -4.45
N LEU A 223 -42.70 11.69 -5.72
CA LEU A 223 -42.51 13.01 -6.33
C LEU A 223 -43.86 13.69 -6.65
N PRO A 224 -44.00 14.99 -6.35
CA PRO A 224 -45.28 15.72 -6.51
C PRO A 224 -45.89 15.61 -7.90
N TYR A 225 -45.08 15.69 -8.95
CA TYR A 225 -45.53 15.61 -10.35
C TYR A 225 -45.10 14.31 -11.02
N GLN A 226 -44.76 13.27 -10.23
CA GLN A 226 -44.48 11.91 -10.70
C GLN A 226 -43.36 11.83 -11.77
N GLY A 227 -42.39 12.72 -11.71
CA GLY A 227 -41.24 12.74 -12.63
C GLY A 227 -41.49 13.51 -13.93
N SER A 228 -42.58 14.30 -14.03
CA SER A 228 -42.87 15.07 -15.24
C SER A 228 -42.01 16.33 -15.37
N GLN A 229 -41.50 16.85 -14.25
CA GLN A 229 -40.63 18.04 -14.25
C GLN A 229 -39.15 17.67 -14.39
N PRO A 230 -38.32 18.52 -15.03
CA PRO A 230 -36.88 18.24 -15.24
C PRO A 230 -36.09 17.99 -13.95
N LEU A 231 -36.38 18.73 -12.87
CA LEU A 231 -35.73 18.53 -11.57
C LEU A 231 -36.13 17.21 -10.93
N GLU A 232 -37.40 16.80 -11.05
CA GLU A 232 -37.86 15.50 -10.56
C GLU A 232 -37.25 14.36 -11.37
N LEU A 233 -37.12 14.50 -12.68
CA LEU A 233 -36.46 13.51 -13.53
C LEU A 233 -34.96 13.36 -13.17
N ALA A 234 -34.28 14.48 -12.93
CA ALA A 234 -32.88 14.46 -12.46
C ALA A 234 -32.75 13.76 -11.09
N LEU A 235 -33.67 14.07 -10.16
CA LEU A 235 -33.70 13.45 -8.84
C LEU A 235 -33.94 11.93 -8.94
N LEU A 236 -34.87 11.52 -9.81
CA LEU A 236 -35.17 10.11 -10.06
C LEU A 236 -33.99 9.35 -10.66
N ALA A 237 -33.28 9.96 -11.60
CA ALA A 237 -32.07 9.38 -12.17
C ALA A 237 -30.94 9.22 -11.13
N LEU A 238 -30.72 10.23 -10.30
CA LEU A 238 -29.74 10.16 -9.20
C LEU A 238 -30.13 9.09 -8.18
N PHE A 239 -31.40 9.04 -7.81
CA PHE A 239 -31.93 8.00 -6.91
C PHE A 239 -31.69 6.61 -7.48
N ALA A 240 -32.00 6.37 -8.74
CA ALA A 240 -31.81 5.05 -9.39
C ALA A 240 -30.35 4.60 -9.36
N ILE A 241 -29.39 5.52 -9.63
CA ILE A 241 -27.97 5.22 -9.61
C ILE A 241 -27.50 4.91 -8.17
N LEU A 242 -27.88 5.75 -7.20
CA LEU A 242 -27.51 5.57 -5.80
C LEU A 242 -28.12 4.32 -5.18
N PHE A 243 -29.40 4.06 -5.46
CA PHE A 243 -30.09 2.87 -4.97
C PHE A 243 -29.53 1.59 -5.58
N CYS A 244 -29.19 1.62 -6.87
CA CYS A 244 -28.48 0.51 -7.54
C CYS A 244 -27.15 0.20 -6.85
N TRP A 245 -26.39 1.24 -6.45
CA TRP A 245 -25.14 1.10 -5.71
C TRP A 245 -25.37 0.45 -4.32
N VAL A 246 -26.38 0.90 -3.57
CA VAL A 246 -26.74 0.32 -2.28
C VAL A 246 -27.21 -1.14 -2.45
N SER A 247 -28.02 -1.42 -3.46
CA SER A 247 -28.50 -2.76 -3.80
C SER A 247 -27.36 -3.72 -4.13
N ALA A 248 -26.32 -3.27 -4.84
CA ALA A 248 -25.13 -4.08 -5.13
C ALA A 248 -24.41 -4.50 -3.84
N GLY A 249 -24.21 -3.58 -2.90
CA GLY A 249 -23.64 -3.87 -1.57
C GLY A 249 -24.50 -4.84 -0.77
N PHE A 250 -25.82 -4.62 -0.77
CA PHE A 250 -26.78 -5.49 -0.07
C PHE A 250 -26.73 -6.92 -0.57
N TRP A 251 -26.83 -7.14 -1.89
CA TRP A 251 -26.81 -8.50 -2.44
C TRP A 251 -25.48 -9.19 -2.28
N THR A 252 -24.35 -8.45 -2.33
CA THR A 252 -23.04 -8.98 -1.97
C THR A 252 -23.04 -9.47 -0.53
N ALA A 253 -23.54 -8.67 0.40
CA ALA A 253 -23.63 -9.05 1.80
C ALA A 253 -24.55 -10.23 2.04
N MET A 254 -25.72 -10.28 1.38
CA MET A 254 -26.69 -11.39 1.51
C MET A 254 -26.12 -12.72 1.04
N THR A 255 -25.39 -12.71 -0.08
CA THR A 255 -24.72 -13.95 -0.55
C THR A 255 -23.60 -14.36 0.40
N GLY A 256 -22.84 -13.41 0.96
CA GLY A 256 -21.85 -13.70 2.00
C GLY A 256 -22.48 -14.30 3.26
N PHE A 257 -23.60 -13.75 3.71
CA PHE A 257 -24.35 -14.33 4.82
C PHE A 257 -24.76 -15.79 4.57
N LEU A 258 -25.31 -16.08 3.39
CA LEU A 258 -25.71 -17.44 3.01
C LEU A 258 -24.51 -18.40 2.92
N VAL A 259 -23.38 -17.93 2.43
CA VAL A 259 -22.12 -18.71 2.41
C VAL A 259 -21.68 -19.03 3.82
N LEU A 260 -21.57 -18.02 4.69
CA LEU A 260 -21.13 -18.20 6.08
C LEU A 260 -22.11 -19.02 6.90
N LEU A 261 -23.42 -18.91 6.65
CA LEU A 261 -24.43 -19.73 7.31
C LEU A 261 -24.27 -21.23 7.00
N ARG A 262 -23.89 -21.54 5.74
CA ARG A 262 -23.63 -22.92 5.29
C ARG A 262 -22.23 -23.42 5.61
N GLY A 263 -21.36 -22.56 6.19
CA GLY A 263 -19.97 -22.84 6.52
C GLY A 263 -19.00 -22.23 5.51
N THR A 264 -18.79 -22.85 4.36
CA THR A 264 -17.85 -22.37 3.33
C THR A 264 -18.44 -22.50 1.93
N ASP A 265 -17.91 -21.72 0.98
CA ASP A 265 -18.26 -21.86 -0.44
C ASP A 265 -17.69 -23.15 -1.03
N ARG A 266 -18.40 -23.73 -2.01
CA ARG A 266 -17.95 -24.93 -2.73
C ARG A 266 -16.61 -24.72 -3.44
N TYR A 267 -16.34 -23.52 -3.90
CA TYR A 267 -15.16 -23.15 -4.70
C TYR A 267 -14.09 -22.40 -3.90
N ILE A 268 -14.12 -22.51 -2.56
CA ILE A 268 -13.10 -21.89 -1.73
C ILE A 268 -11.75 -22.53 -1.99
N ILE A 269 -10.72 -21.70 -2.25
CA ILE A 269 -9.39 -22.15 -2.63
C ILE A 269 -8.69 -22.88 -1.48
N SER A 270 -8.96 -22.51 -0.24
CA SER A 270 -8.36 -23.08 0.98
C SER A 270 -8.63 -24.57 1.17
N ARG A 271 -9.67 -25.13 0.55
CA ARG A 271 -9.93 -26.59 0.55
C ARG A 271 -8.79 -27.42 -0.06
N HIS A 272 -7.98 -26.81 -0.90
CA HIS A 272 -6.89 -27.47 -1.60
C HIS A 272 -5.54 -27.25 -0.91
N ALA A 273 -5.52 -26.83 0.35
CA ALA A 273 -4.31 -26.48 1.08
C ALA A 273 -3.36 -27.65 1.40
N GLY A 274 -3.65 -28.85 0.98
CA GLY A 274 -2.72 -30.00 1.09
C GLY A 274 -2.32 -30.41 2.52
N GLY A 275 -3.01 -29.93 3.56
CA GLY A 275 -2.66 -30.22 4.97
C GLY A 275 -1.27 -29.67 5.37
N ASN A 276 -0.53 -30.47 6.14
CA ASN A 276 0.84 -30.15 6.58
C ASN A 276 1.93 -30.72 5.65
N ALA A 277 1.62 -30.96 4.37
CA ALA A 277 2.61 -31.41 3.42
C ALA A 277 3.81 -30.46 3.38
N PRO A 278 5.06 -30.97 3.33
CA PRO A 278 6.24 -30.11 3.22
C PRO A 278 6.19 -29.30 1.92
N ILE A 279 6.64 -28.05 2.00
CA ILE A 279 6.74 -27.17 0.84
C ILE A 279 7.92 -27.64 -0.04
N ASP A 280 7.71 -27.68 -1.36
CA ASP A 280 8.75 -28.03 -2.32
C ASP A 280 10.00 -27.14 -2.12
N ALA A 281 11.18 -27.76 -2.26
CA ALA A 281 12.46 -27.08 -2.18
C ALA A 281 12.58 -25.93 -3.21
N ALA A 282 11.99 -26.10 -4.38
CA ALA A 282 11.97 -25.09 -5.44
C ALA A 282 10.99 -23.94 -5.19
N ALA A 283 10.09 -24.07 -4.22
CA ALA A 283 9.09 -23.05 -3.91
C ALA A 283 9.62 -21.94 -2.98
N ARG A 284 10.84 -21.43 -3.27
CA ARG A 284 11.39 -20.28 -2.52
C ARG A 284 10.49 -19.08 -2.64
N THR A 285 10.23 -18.45 -1.50
CA THR A 285 9.28 -17.34 -1.38
C THR A 285 9.97 -16.14 -0.76
N ALA A 286 9.89 -14.98 -1.41
CA ALA A 286 10.36 -13.73 -0.88
C ALA A 286 9.21 -13.01 -0.15
N ILE A 287 9.41 -12.65 1.11
CA ILE A 287 8.53 -11.73 1.84
C ILE A 287 9.08 -10.32 1.64
N VAL A 288 8.33 -9.47 0.95
CA VAL A 288 8.76 -8.12 0.57
C VAL A 288 7.94 -7.07 1.31
N MET A 289 8.61 -6.18 2.01
CA MET A 289 8.01 -5.09 2.78
C MET A 289 8.52 -3.74 2.26
N PRO A 290 7.81 -3.10 1.32
CA PRO A 290 8.14 -1.75 0.88
C PRO A 290 7.76 -0.72 1.96
N ILE A 291 8.74 0.10 2.37
CA ILE A 291 8.59 1.13 3.41
C ILE A 291 8.99 2.51 2.86
N CYS A 292 8.42 3.58 3.42
CA CYS A 292 8.75 4.95 3.03
C CYS A 292 8.45 5.95 4.15
N ASN A 293 9.47 6.38 4.89
CA ASN A 293 9.38 7.28 6.05
C ASN A 293 8.35 6.80 7.09
N GLU A 294 8.44 5.53 7.46
CA GLU A 294 7.57 4.89 8.46
C GLU A 294 8.23 4.94 9.85
N ASP A 295 7.46 4.62 10.88
CA ASP A 295 7.97 4.37 12.22
C ASP A 295 8.81 3.09 12.24
N VAL A 296 10.11 3.25 12.41
CA VAL A 296 11.08 2.16 12.27
C VAL A 296 10.90 1.12 13.37
N ALA A 297 10.67 1.54 14.61
CA ALA A 297 10.48 0.63 15.74
C ALA A 297 9.27 -0.29 15.49
N ARG A 298 8.17 0.28 15.01
CA ARG A 298 6.95 -0.47 14.70
C ARG A 298 7.14 -1.43 13.53
N VAL A 299 7.78 -0.98 12.44
CA VAL A 299 8.06 -1.79 11.25
C VAL A 299 8.95 -2.99 11.60
N MET A 300 10.06 -2.73 12.32
CA MET A 300 11.00 -3.80 12.68
C MET A 300 10.38 -4.78 13.67
N ALA A 301 9.56 -4.31 14.61
CA ALA A 301 8.86 -5.17 15.57
C ALA A 301 7.84 -6.11 14.87
N GLY A 302 7.04 -5.60 13.94
CA GLY A 302 6.09 -6.40 13.16
C GLY A 302 6.79 -7.43 12.26
N LEU A 303 7.87 -7.01 11.60
CA LEU A 303 8.67 -7.92 10.78
C LEU A 303 9.36 -9.00 11.62
N ARG A 304 9.86 -8.63 12.82
CA ARG A 304 10.46 -9.56 13.78
C ARG A 304 9.46 -10.62 14.23
N ALA A 305 8.27 -10.23 14.66
CA ALA A 305 7.22 -11.15 15.08
C ALA A 305 6.80 -12.09 13.93
N THR A 306 6.71 -11.57 12.70
CA THR A 306 6.43 -12.38 11.50
C THR A 306 7.57 -13.37 11.22
N TYR A 307 8.83 -12.93 11.31
CA TYR A 307 9.99 -13.79 11.12
C TYR A 307 10.06 -14.91 12.18
N GLU A 308 9.91 -14.54 13.45
CA GLU A 308 9.90 -15.51 14.57
C GLU A 308 8.75 -16.52 14.43
N SER A 309 7.59 -16.09 13.93
CA SER A 309 6.47 -16.98 13.63
C SER A 309 6.81 -17.96 12.50
N VAL A 310 7.45 -17.50 11.42
CA VAL A 310 7.93 -18.38 10.35
C VAL A 310 9.01 -19.33 10.85
N ALA A 311 9.94 -18.85 11.68
CA ALA A 311 11.02 -19.65 12.24
C ALA A 311 10.49 -20.82 13.13
N ARG A 312 9.29 -20.70 13.69
CA ARG A 312 8.61 -21.77 14.41
C ARG A 312 8.01 -22.84 13.50
N THR A 313 7.98 -22.62 12.18
CA THR A 313 7.48 -23.61 11.20
C THR A 313 8.61 -24.52 10.68
N ASN A 314 8.25 -25.69 10.18
CA ASN A 314 9.21 -26.63 9.57
C ASN A 314 9.71 -26.16 8.19
N ASP A 315 9.09 -25.17 7.60
CA ASP A 315 9.35 -24.69 6.24
C ASP A 315 10.08 -23.32 6.23
N ALA A 316 10.66 -22.92 7.38
CA ALA A 316 11.33 -21.62 7.55
C ALA A 316 12.39 -21.36 6.46
N ASP A 317 13.10 -22.39 6.02
CA ASP A 317 14.15 -22.30 5.00
C ASP A 317 13.65 -21.91 3.60
N ARG A 318 12.38 -21.90 3.38
CA ARG A 318 11.76 -21.51 2.10
C ARG A 318 11.50 -20.00 1.99
N PHE A 319 11.70 -19.24 3.07
CA PHE A 319 11.37 -17.81 3.13
C PHE A 319 12.60 -16.95 3.33
N ASP A 320 12.72 -15.91 2.54
CA ASP A 320 13.66 -14.80 2.73
C ASP A 320 12.89 -13.49 2.84
N PHE A 321 13.40 -12.55 3.64
CA PHE A 321 12.73 -11.30 3.95
C PHE A 321 13.46 -10.12 3.35
N PHE A 322 12.72 -9.18 2.75
CA PHE A 322 13.28 -8.01 2.09
C PHE A 322 12.61 -6.73 2.59
N ILE A 323 13.37 -5.87 3.24
CA ILE A 323 12.98 -4.51 3.59
C ILE A 323 13.36 -3.61 2.43
N LEU A 324 12.35 -3.11 1.71
CA LEU A 324 12.54 -2.32 0.49
C LEU A 324 12.27 -0.85 0.78
N SER A 325 13.30 -0.10 1.15
CA SER A 325 13.15 1.30 1.57
C SER A 325 13.13 2.27 0.38
N ASP A 326 12.16 3.17 0.42
CA ASP A 326 12.04 4.40 -0.37
C ASP A 326 12.13 5.65 0.53
N SER A 327 12.62 5.52 1.76
CA SER A 327 12.72 6.62 2.73
C SER A 327 13.70 7.69 2.30
N ASN A 328 13.38 8.94 2.60
CA ASN A 328 14.16 10.12 2.24
C ASN A 328 14.48 11.06 3.41
N GLU A 329 13.88 10.86 4.53
CA GLU A 329 14.24 11.58 5.73
C GLU A 329 15.51 10.95 6.30
N SER A 330 16.55 11.78 6.49
CA SER A 330 17.89 11.32 6.87
C SER A 330 17.88 10.53 8.18
N ASP A 331 17.12 11.00 9.15
CA ASP A 331 17.03 10.40 10.47
C ASP A 331 16.36 9.03 10.39
N ILE A 332 15.26 8.93 9.63
CA ILE A 332 14.59 7.66 9.37
C ILE A 332 15.49 6.69 8.60
N CYS A 333 16.25 7.19 7.61
CA CYS A 333 17.20 6.34 6.87
C CYS A 333 18.29 5.75 7.77
N THR A 334 18.78 6.51 8.75
CA THR A 334 19.74 6.03 9.75
C THR A 334 19.10 4.99 10.66
N ALA A 335 17.92 5.32 11.19
CA ALA A 335 17.15 4.42 12.04
C ALA A 335 16.81 3.08 11.36
N GLU A 336 16.45 3.09 10.07
CA GLU A 336 16.13 1.88 9.30
C GLU A 336 17.34 0.93 9.21
N VAL A 337 18.53 1.46 8.92
CA VAL A 337 19.75 0.63 8.83
C VAL A 337 20.10 0.05 10.19
N ALA A 338 20.05 0.87 11.24
CA ALA A 338 20.31 0.42 12.60
C ALA A 338 19.28 -0.63 13.05
N GLY A 339 18.00 -0.35 12.87
CA GLY A 339 16.91 -1.26 13.23
C GLY A 339 16.97 -2.59 12.47
N TRP A 340 17.33 -2.57 11.17
CA TRP A 340 17.59 -3.80 10.42
C TRP A 340 18.75 -4.62 11.02
N ALA A 341 19.86 -3.97 11.35
CA ALA A 341 21.01 -4.67 11.92
C ALA A 341 20.70 -5.23 13.32
N ASP A 342 19.93 -4.51 14.14
CA ASP A 342 19.48 -4.96 15.45
C ASP A 342 18.48 -6.13 15.34
N LEU A 343 17.54 -6.04 14.40
CA LEU A 343 16.63 -7.16 14.06
C LEU A 343 17.43 -8.40 13.67
N CYS A 344 18.36 -8.29 12.72
CA CYS A 344 19.17 -9.41 12.27
C CYS A 344 19.99 -10.05 13.41
N ARG A 345 20.52 -9.24 14.34
CA ARG A 345 21.22 -9.75 15.52
C ARG A 345 20.28 -10.47 16.49
N ALA A 346 19.11 -9.90 16.73
CA ALA A 346 18.15 -10.46 17.67
C ALA A 346 17.62 -11.86 17.26
N VAL A 347 17.44 -12.08 15.94
CA VAL A 347 16.85 -13.32 15.42
C VAL A 347 17.85 -14.21 14.65
N ASN A 348 19.14 -13.88 14.69
CA ASN A 348 20.18 -14.51 13.87
C ASN A 348 19.80 -14.52 12.37
N GLY A 349 19.24 -13.42 11.89
CA GLY A 349 18.60 -13.30 10.57
C GLY A 349 19.54 -12.84 9.44
N PHE A 350 20.84 -12.68 9.69
CA PHE A 350 21.80 -12.34 8.63
C PHE A 350 21.82 -13.41 7.55
N GLY A 351 21.74 -12.98 6.29
CA GLY A 351 21.61 -13.88 5.14
C GLY A 351 20.19 -14.35 4.82
N ARG A 352 19.21 -13.94 5.65
CA ARG A 352 17.78 -14.24 5.46
C ARG A 352 16.91 -12.98 5.46
N ILE A 353 17.35 -11.92 6.15
CA ILE A 353 16.68 -10.62 6.21
C ILE A 353 17.56 -9.61 5.52
N PHE A 354 17.10 -9.08 4.41
CA PHE A 354 17.83 -8.17 3.55
C PHE A 354 17.23 -6.77 3.61
N TYR A 355 18.09 -5.75 3.64
CA TYR A 355 17.70 -4.36 3.55
C TYR A 355 18.25 -3.75 2.26
N ARG A 356 17.39 -2.99 1.54
CA ARG A 356 17.80 -2.23 0.37
C ARG A 356 17.10 -0.89 0.34
N ARG A 357 17.85 0.19 0.23
CA ARG A 357 17.35 1.55 -0.02
C ARG A 357 17.54 1.95 -1.47
N ARG A 358 16.49 2.46 -2.09
CA ARG A 358 16.47 2.92 -3.46
C ARG A 358 16.71 4.42 -3.54
N HIS A 359 17.69 4.87 -4.35
CA HIS A 359 17.99 6.29 -4.52
C HIS A 359 16.99 6.98 -5.47
N ARG A 360 16.54 6.30 -6.54
CA ARG A 360 15.56 6.82 -7.50
C ARG A 360 14.20 6.21 -7.23
N ARG A 361 13.27 7.04 -6.79
CA ARG A 361 11.92 6.63 -6.40
C ARG A 361 10.91 6.78 -7.55
N VAL A 362 11.11 6.05 -8.63
CA VAL A 362 10.17 6.00 -9.75
C VAL A 362 9.03 5.06 -9.41
N LYS A 363 7.79 5.46 -9.71
CA LYS A 363 6.57 4.65 -9.51
C LYS A 363 6.27 4.25 -8.05
N ARG A 364 6.85 4.90 -7.05
CA ARG A 364 6.55 4.65 -5.63
C ARG A 364 6.59 3.15 -5.26
N LYS A 365 5.57 2.62 -4.53
CA LYS A 365 5.48 1.23 -4.09
C LYS A 365 5.60 0.23 -5.26
N SER A 366 4.82 0.41 -6.33
CA SER A 366 4.90 -0.48 -7.50
C SER A 366 6.29 -0.51 -8.12
N GLY A 367 6.94 0.65 -8.28
CA GLY A 367 8.31 0.72 -8.79
C GLY A 367 9.35 0.15 -7.82
N ASN A 368 9.06 0.14 -6.52
CA ASN A 368 9.91 -0.48 -5.51
C ASN A 368 9.84 -2.02 -5.62
N ILE A 369 8.65 -2.56 -5.81
CA ILE A 369 8.44 -3.99 -6.11
C ILE A 369 9.02 -4.36 -7.48
N ASP A 370 8.82 -3.53 -8.50
CA ASP A 370 9.44 -3.72 -9.83
C ASP A 370 10.96 -3.84 -9.75
N ASP A 371 11.61 -2.98 -8.93
CA ASP A 371 13.05 -3.00 -8.74
C ASP A 371 13.51 -4.28 -8.01
N PHE A 372 12.75 -4.75 -7.02
CA PHE A 372 12.98 -6.05 -6.40
C PHE A 372 12.88 -7.18 -7.42
N CYS A 373 11.82 -7.22 -8.21
CA CYS A 373 11.62 -8.25 -9.23
C CYS A 373 12.78 -8.29 -10.23
N ARG A 374 13.28 -7.12 -10.66
CA ARG A 374 14.42 -7.03 -11.61
C ARG A 374 15.72 -7.57 -11.05
N ARG A 375 15.96 -7.38 -9.74
CA ARG A 375 17.21 -7.75 -9.09
C ARG A 375 17.23 -9.22 -8.68
N TRP A 376 16.15 -9.66 -8.04
CA TRP A 376 16.11 -10.95 -7.34
C TRP A 376 14.92 -11.83 -7.69
N GLY A 377 13.97 -11.34 -8.48
CA GLY A 377 12.73 -12.06 -8.77
C GLY A 377 12.93 -13.43 -9.41
N LYS A 378 14.01 -13.64 -10.16
CA LYS A 378 14.35 -14.95 -10.76
C LYS A 378 14.74 -16.03 -9.73
N ASP A 379 15.19 -15.60 -8.54
CA ASP A 379 15.63 -16.51 -7.48
C ASP A 379 14.47 -17.07 -6.65
N TYR A 380 13.26 -16.52 -6.88
CA TYR A 380 12.05 -16.86 -6.12
C TYR A 380 10.91 -17.28 -7.04
N ARG A 381 10.17 -18.31 -6.58
CA ARG A 381 8.94 -18.74 -7.26
C ARG A 381 7.76 -17.87 -6.89
N TYR A 382 7.72 -17.41 -5.64
CA TYR A 382 6.66 -16.58 -5.09
C TYR A 382 7.20 -15.36 -4.38
N MET A 383 6.36 -14.32 -4.31
CA MET A 383 6.54 -13.22 -3.37
C MET A 383 5.28 -13.01 -2.54
N ILE A 384 5.45 -12.65 -1.28
CA ILE A 384 4.38 -12.17 -0.41
C ILE A 384 4.65 -10.71 -0.12
N VAL A 385 3.69 -9.85 -0.44
CA VAL A 385 3.82 -8.41 -0.25
C VAL A 385 3.19 -8.03 1.09
N LEU A 386 3.94 -7.36 1.95
CA LEU A 386 3.48 -6.80 3.21
C LEU A 386 3.48 -5.27 3.14
N ASP A 387 2.56 -4.62 3.82
CA ASP A 387 2.68 -3.20 4.15
C ASP A 387 3.48 -3.01 5.45
N ALA A 388 3.89 -1.79 5.74
CA ALA A 388 4.70 -1.46 6.92
C ALA A 388 3.99 -1.77 8.27
N ASP A 389 2.68 -1.91 8.26
CA ASP A 389 1.81 -2.25 9.39
C ASP A 389 1.26 -3.68 9.33
N SER A 390 1.63 -4.44 8.30
CA SER A 390 1.20 -5.83 8.16
C SER A 390 1.97 -6.74 9.11
N VAL A 391 1.23 -7.64 9.76
CA VAL A 391 1.78 -8.75 10.56
C VAL A 391 1.11 -10.04 10.10
N MET A 392 1.90 -11.06 9.77
CA MET A 392 1.37 -12.35 9.33
C MET A 392 1.97 -13.51 10.12
N SER A 393 1.14 -14.50 10.43
CA SER A 393 1.60 -15.71 11.09
C SER A 393 2.34 -16.65 10.12
N GLY A 394 3.33 -17.37 10.62
CA GLY A 394 4.04 -18.39 9.84
C GLY A 394 3.11 -19.48 9.29
N ALA A 395 2.07 -19.82 10.03
CA ALA A 395 1.04 -20.77 9.57
C ALA A 395 0.25 -20.24 8.36
N CYS A 396 -0.11 -18.94 8.36
CA CYS A 396 -0.76 -18.31 7.22
C CYS A 396 0.17 -18.27 6.00
N LEU A 397 1.42 -17.85 6.20
CA LEU A 397 2.42 -17.75 5.13
C LEU A 397 2.71 -19.11 4.47
N THR A 398 2.92 -20.15 5.26
CA THR A 398 3.14 -21.52 4.74
C THR A 398 1.90 -22.06 4.03
N THR A 399 0.70 -21.78 4.56
CA THR A 399 -0.57 -22.16 3.91
C THR A 399 -0.73 -21.49 2.55
N LEU A 400 -0.39 -20.19 2.42
CA LEU A 400 -0.43 -19.49 1.14
C LEU A 400 0.47 -20.13 0.09
N VAL A 401 1.68 -20.55 0.47
CA VAL A 401 2.59 -21.26 -0.45
C VAL A 401 1.99 -22.60 -0.87
N ARG A 402 1.47 -23.39 0.08
CA ARG A 402 0.81 -24.68 -0.23
C ARG A 402 -0.38 -24.51 -1.16
N LEU A 403 -1.16 -23.46 -0.97
CA LEU A 403 -2.28 -23.12 -1.87
C LEU A 403 -1.81 -22.80 -3.28
N MET A 404 -0.70 -22.06 -3.44
CA MET A 404 -0.09 -21.79 -4.75
C MET A 404 0.42 -23.07 -5.43
N GLU A 405 1.02 -23.98 -4.66
CA GLU A 405 1.50 -25.27 -5.19
C GLU A 405 0.33 -26.18 -5.60
N ALA A 406 -0.73 -26.23 -4.79
CA ALA A 406 -1.92 -27.03 -5.08
C ALA A 406 -2.77 -26.46 -6.23
N ASN A 407 -2.61 -25.17 -6.57
CA ASN A 407 -3.37 -24.50 -7.60
C ASN A 407 -2.43 -23.85 -8.64
N PRO A 408 -1.89 -24.63 -9.59
CA PRO A 408 -0.93 -24.13 -10.59
C PRO A 408 -1.45 -22.96 -11.42
N GLY A 409 -2.74 -22.87 -11.65
CA GLY A 409 -3.40 -21.76 -12.38
C GLY A 409 -3.61 -20.48 -11.54
N ALA A 410 -3.27 -20.49 -10.25
CA ALA A 410 -3.37 -19.29 -9.42
C ALA A 410 -2.15 -18.38 -9.61
N GLY A 411 -2.42 -17.12 -9.94
CA GLY A 411 -1.40 -16.08 -10.07
C GLY A 411 -1.27 -15.23 -8.80
N ILE A 412 -2.39 -14.92 -8.15
CA ILE A 412 -2.45 -14.16 -6.89
C ILE A 412 -3.46 -14.82 -5.94
N ILE A 413 -3.09 -14.96 -4.67
CA ILE A 413 -4.02 -15.32 -3.60
C ILE A 413 -3.93 -14.26 -2.50
N GLN A 414 -5.01 -13.51 -2.34
CA GLN A 414 -5.19 -12.44 -1.36
C GLN A 414 -5.81 -13.01 -0.08
N THR A 415 -5.24 -12.71 1.09
CA THR A 415 -5.90 -12.95 2.38
C THR A 415 -6.90 -11.83 2.70
N ALA A 416 -7.74 -12.02 3.70
CA ALA A 416 -8.58 -10.96 4.27
C ALA A 416 -7.97 -10.49 5.59
N PRO A 417 -7.11 -9.44 5.61
CA PRO A 417 -6.46 -8.99 6.84
C PRO A 417 -7.46 -8.53 7.88
N ARG A 418 -7.17 -8.84 9.15
CA ARG A 418 -7.97 -8.39 10.28
C ARG A 418 -7.36 -7.13 10.88
N ALA A 419 -8.19 -6.12 11.08
CA ALA A 419 -7.76 -4.86 11.66
C ALA A 419 -7.61 -4.97 13.17
N ALA A 420 -6.43 -4.63 13.71
CA ALA A 420 -6.14 -4.70 15.15
C ALA A 420 -5.06 -3.68 15.57
N GLY A 421 -4.89 -3.49 16.87
CA GLY A 421 -3.71 -2.84 17.43
C GLY A 421 -3.83 -1.36 17.73
N ARG A 422 -5.01 -0.73 17.61
CA ARG A 422 -5.21 0.69 17.86
C ARG A 422 -6.17 0.96 19.01
N ASP A 423 -5.89 2.00 19.79
CA ASP A 423 -6.62 2.34 21.03
C ASP A 423 -7.52 3.58 20.93
N THR A 424 -7.42 4.41 19.88
CA THR A 424 -8.34 5.56 19.71
C THR A 424 -9.78 5.06 19.55
N LEU A 425 -10.76 5.82 20.02
CA LEU A 425 -12.17 5.41 19.86
C LEU A 425 -12.55 5.21 18.40
N TYR A 426 -12.05 6.09 17.52
CA TYR A 426 -12.25 5.99 16.07
C TYR A 426 -11.75 4.64 15.51
N ALA A 427 -10.48 4.34 15.75
CA ALA A 427 -9.89 3.11 15.26
C ALA A 427 -10.55 1.86 15.84
N ARG A 428 -10.92 1.89 17.12
CA ARG A 428 -11.65 0.78 17.77
C ARG A 428 -12.99 0.50 17.12
N ILE A 429 -13.76 1.56 16.79
CA ILE A 429 -15.04 1.41 16.09
C ILE A 429 -14.79 0.81 14.69
N GLN A 430 -13.74 1.26 13.98
CA GLN A 430 -13.40 0.72 12.66
C GLN A 430 -12.90 -0.74 12.74
N GLN A 431 -12.04 -1.07 13.70
CA GLN A 431 -11.60 -2.45 13.97
C GLN A 431 -12.79 -3.37 14.26
N PHE A 432 -13.71 -2.93 15.12
CA PHE A 432 -14.94 -3.64 15.43
C PHE A 432 -15.80 -3.85 14.16
N SER A 433 -16.03 -2.79 13.39
CA SER A 433 -16.81 -2.84 12.16
C SER A 433 -16.20 -3.82 11.14
N THR A 434 -14.89 -3.79 10.96
CA THR A 434 -14.17 -4.71 10.07
C THR A 434 -14.22 -6.14 10.56
N SER A 435 -14.04 -6.37 11.86
CA SER A 435 -14.06 -7.72 12.46
C SER A 435 -15.47 -8.34 12.43
N VAL A 436 -16.52 -7.55 12.64
CA VAL A 436 -17.91 -8.04 12.70
C VAL A 436 -18.51 -8.18 11.30
N TYR A 437 -18.38 -7.16 10.45
CA TYR A 437 -19.06 -7.12 9.14
C TYR A 437 -18.16 -7.56 7.98
N GLY A 438 -16.84 -7.41 8.12
CA GLY A 438 -15.86 -7.75 7.10
C GLY A 438 -15.99 -9.17 6.56
N PRO A 439 -16.05 -10.22 7.41
CA PRO A 439 -16.18 -11.60 6.95
C PRO A 439 -17.36 -11.84 6.03
N LEU A 440 -18.51 -11.19 6.31
CA LEU A 440 -19.71 -11.29 5.51
C LEU A 440 -19.52 -10.69 4.10
N PHE A 441 -18.91 -9.50 4.02
CA PHE A 441 -18.63 -8.85 2.75
C PHE A 441 -17.55 -9.56 1.94
N THR A 442 -16.48 -10.05 2.58
CA THR A 442 -15.40 -10.78 1.89
C THR A 442 -15.87 -12.13 1.35
N ALA A 443 -16.71 -12.86 2.12
CA ALA A 443 -17.34 -14.08 1.63
C ALA A 443 -18.29 -13.80 0.45
N GLY A 444 -19.00 -12.69 0.47
CA GLY A 444 -19.87 -12.23 -0.62
C GLY A 444 -19.07 -11.83 -1.87
N LEU A 445 -17.95 -11.12 -1.70
CA LEU A 445 -17.03 -10.81 -2.79
C LEU A 445 -16.48 -12.09 -3.42
N HIS A 446 -16.00 -13.04 -2.60
CA HIS A 446 -15.57 -14.34 -3.07
C HIS A 446 -16.68 -15.06 -3.86
N TYR A 447 -17.94 -15.02 -3.39
CA TYR A 447 -19.06 -15.73 -4.01
C TYR A 447 -19.26 -15.39 -5.48
N TRP A 448 -19.12 -14.11 -5.86
CA TRP A 448 -19.34 -13.70 -7.24
C TRP A 448 -18.06 -13.46 -8.05
N GLN A 449 -16.92 -13.21 -7.38
CA GLN A 449 -15.64 -13.01 -8.07
C GLN A 449 -14.92 -14.33 -8.34
N LEU A 450 -14.87 -15.25 -7.38
CA LEU A 450 -14.15 -16.52 -7.47
C LEU A 450 -12.67 -16.29 -7.88
N GLY A 451 -12.16 -17.05 -8.86
CA GLY A 451 -10.82 -16.90 -9.43
C GLY A 451 -10.60 -15.64 -10.28
N GLU A 452 -11.48 -14.65 -10.20
CA GLU A 452 -11.44 -13.37 -10.89
C GLU A 452 -11.50 -12.20 -9.91
N SER A 453 -11.00 -12.44 -8.69
CA SER A 453 -10.97 -11.47 -7.60
C SER A 453 -9.96 -10.35 -7.88
N HIS A 454 -10.03 -9.32 -7.08
CA HIS A 454 -9.07 -8.23 -7.09
C HIS A 454 -8.00 -8.44 -6.03
N TYR A 455 -6.94 -7.65 -6.10
CA TYR A 455 -5.81 -7.64 -5.19
C TYR A 455 -5.79 -6.30 -4.44
N TRP A 456 -5.51 -6.31 -3.13
CA TRP A 456 -5.52 -5.11 -2.26
C TRP A 456 -4.14 -4.50 -2.04
N GLY A 457 -3.12 -5.08 -2.64
CA GLY A 457 -1.77 -4.52 -2.64
C GLY A 457 -0.86 -5.02 -1.51
N HIS A 458 -1.37 -5.77 -0.55
CA HIS A 458 -0.59 -6.35 0.55
C HIS A 458 -1.24 -7.62 1.11
N ASN A 459 -0.53 -8.33 1.98
CA ASN A 459 -0.96 -9.59 2.61
C ASN A 459 -1.46 -10.62 1.60
N ALA A 460 -0.75 -10.75 0.50
CA ALA A 460 -1.08 -11.64 -0.59
C ALA A 460 0.17 -12.31 -1.16
N ILE A 461 0.01 -13.54 -1.61
CA ILE A 461 1.05 -14.27 -2.33
C ILE A 461 0.86 -14.12 -3.84
N ILE A 462 1.95 -13.90 -4.54
CA ILE A 462 2.00 -13.65 -5.98
C ILE A 462 3.00 -14.60 -6.62
N ARG A 463 2.61 -15.25 -7.71
CA ARG A 463 3.50 -16.03 -8.56
C ARG A 463 4.36 -15.09 -9.39
N LEU A 464 5.69 -15.12 -9.19
CA LEU A 464 6.60 -14.10 -9.73
C LEU A 464 6.74 -14.15 -11.24
N ALA A 465 6.93 -15.33 -11.83
CA ALA A 465 7.16 -15.45 -13.27
C ALA A 465 6.04 -14.79 -14.12
N PRO A 466 4.75 -15.13 -13.95
CA PRO A 466 3.69 -14.46 -14.70
C PRO A 466 3.50 -13.00 -14.27
N PHE A 467 3.74 -12.64 -13.02
CA PHE A 467 3.68 -11.24 -12.56
C PHE A 467 4.71 -10.38 -13.30
N MET A 468 5.96 -10.82 -13.35
CA MET A 468 7.04 -10.13 -14.06
C MET A 468 6.76 -10.01 -15.56
N ARG A 469 6.13 -11.03 -16.17
CA ARG A 469 5.82 -11.03 -17.60
C ARG A 469 4.61 -10.18 -17.96
N HIS A 470 3.58 -10.10 -17.11
CA HIS A 470 2.27 -9.57 -17.50
C HIS A 470 1.85 -8.32 -16.72
N CYS A 471 2.43 -8.03 -15.55
CA CYS A 471 1.94 -6.97 -14.66
C CYS A 471 2.79 -5.69 -14.67
N ALA A 472 3.72 -5.53 -15.62
CA ALA A 472 4.45 -4.28 -15.76
C ALA A 472 3.52 -3.11 -16.11
N LEU A 473 3.53 -2.07 -15.27
CA LEU A 473 2.64 -0.92 -15.40
C LEU A 473 3.28 0.18 -16.27
N ALA A 474 2.54 0.63 -17.28
CA ALA A 474 2.87 1.82 -18.04
C ALA A 474 2.06 3.02 -17.51
N PRO A 475 2.60 4.25 -17.59
CA PRO A 475 1.83 5.43 -17.24
C PRO A 475 0.63 5.59 -18.18
N LEU A 476 -0.50 6.06 -17.63
CA LEU A 476 -1.69 6.35 -18.41
C LEU A 476 -1.43 7.51 -19.38
N PRO A 477 -1.77 7.36 -20.66
CA PRO A 477 -1.51 8.38 -21.68
C PRO A 477 -2.39 9.62 -21.49
N GLY A 478 -1.94 10.76 -22.02
CA GLY A 478 -2.68 12.02 -22.03
C GLY A 478 -2.07 13.05 -21.10
N HIS A 479 -2.75 14.21 -21.04
CA HIS A 479 -2.40 15.34 -20.19
C HIS A 479 -3.51 15.54 -19.14
N GLY A 480 -3.16 16.05 -18.00
CA GLY A 480 -4.09 16.33 -16.90
C GLY A 480 -3.91 15.40 -15.71
N SER A 481 -4.70 15.64 -14.68
CA SER A 481 -4.58 15.02 -13.35
C SER A 481 -4.77 13.51 -13.32
N LEU A 482 -5.57 12.97 -14.22
CA LEU A 482 -5.86 11.53 -14.31
C LEU A 482 -4.95 10.79 -15.31
N ALA A 483 -3.86 11.42 -15.77
CA ALA A 483 -2.82 10.82 -16.59
C ALA A 483 -1.53 10.61 -15.79
N GLY A 484 -0.60 9.81 -16.31
CA GLY A 484 0.67 9.55 -15.66
C GLY A 484 0.71 8.23 -14.89
N GLU A 485 1.53 8.15 -13.86
CA GLU A 485 1.77 6.92 -13.10
C GLU A 485 0.50 6.46 -12.37
N ILE A 486 0.19 5.17 -12.47
CA ILE A 486 -0.98 4.54 -11.84
C ILE A 486 -0.76 4.51 -10.32
N LEU A 487 -1.68 5.11 -9.56
CA LEU A 487 -1.56 5.22 -8.10
C LEU A 487 -2.09 3.98 -7.37
N SER A 488 -3.25 3.47 -7.76
CA SER A 488 -3.80 2.21 -7.24
C SER A 488 -3.48 1.08 -8.21
N HIS A 489 -2.22 0.64 -8.15
CA HIS A 489 -1.65 -0.32 -9.09
C HIS A 489 -2.17 -1.75 -8.89
N ASP A 490 -2.50 -2.11 -7.68
CA ASP A 490 -2.95 -3.41 -7.20
C ASP A 490 -4.17 -3.95 -7.97
N PHE A 491 -5.22 -3.15 -8.13
CA PHE A 491 -6.39 -3.52 -8.94
C PHE A 491 -6.05 -3.76 -10.40
N VAL A 492 -5.08 -2.99 -10.93
CA VAL A 492 -4.63 -3.11 -12.33
C VAL A 492 -3.77 -4.36 -12.51
N GLU A 493 -2.88 -4.66 -11.57
CA GLU A 493 -2.05 -5.86 -11.57
C GLU A 493 -2.92 -7.13 -11.55
N ALA A 494 -3.96 -7.19 -10.70
CA ALA A 494 -4.92 -8.28 -10.69
C ALA A 494 -5.66 -8.42 -12.05
N ALA A 495 -6.08 -7.30 -12.64
CA ALA A 495 -6.76 -7.30 -13.92
C ALA A 495 -5.84 -7.76 -15.06
N LEU A 496 -4.56 -7.39 -15.03
CA LEU A 496 -3.56 -7.82 -16.00
C LEU A 496 -3.22 -9.31 -15.84
N MET A 497 -3.08 -9.78 -14.59
CA MET A 497 -2.87 -11.19 -14.29
C MET A 497 -4.01 -12.04 -14.84
N ARG A 498 -5.26 -11.61 -14.60
CA ARG A 498 -6.44 -12.31 -15.13
C ARG A 498 -6.54 -12.24 -16.65
N ARG A 499 -6.16 -11.11 -17.26
CA ARG A 499 -6.09 -10.96 -18.72
C ARG A 499 -5.12 -11.96 -19.36
N ALA A 500 -4.04 -12.28 -18.66
CA ALA A 500 -3.06 -13.28 -19.07
C ALA A 500 -3.50 -14.73 -18.80
N GLY A 501 -4.73 -14.95 -18.30
CA GLY A 501 -5.29 -16.27 -18.02
C GLY A 501 -5.15 -16.77 -16.59
N TRP A 502 -4.31 -16.13 -15.77
CA TRP A 502 -4.08 -16.53 -14.38
C TRP A 502 -5.22 -16.13 -13.47
N ALA A 503 -5.58 -17.04 -12.55
CA ALA A 503 -6.64 -16.77 -11.58
C ALA A 503 -6.13 -15.92 -10.42
N VAL A 504 -7.02 -15.03 -9.91
CA VAL A 504 -6.81 -14.21 -8.72
C VAL A 504 -7.88 -14.56 -7.71
N TRP A 505 -7.48 -15.03 -6.53
CA TRP A 505 -8.39 -15.52 -5.50
C TRP A 505 -8.36 -14.67 -4.24
N ILE A 506 -9.49 -14.63 -3.51
CA ILE A 506 -9.55 -14.17 -2.12
C ILE A 506 -9.75 -15.40 -1.23
N ALA A 507 -8.78 -15.67 -0.37
CA ALA A 507 -8.84 -16.69 0.68
C ALA A 507 -9.35 -16.02 1.97
N TYR A 508 -10.65 -15.80 2.05
CA TYR A 508 -11.29 -15.03 3.12
C TYR A 508 -11.37 -15.74 4.47
N ASP A 509 -11.13 -17.04 4.48
CA ASP A 509 -11.20 -17.92 5.63
C ASP A 509 -9.83 -18.22 6.27
N LEU A 510 -8.75 -17.67 5.73
CA LEU A 510 -7.43 -17.82 6.31
C LEU A 510 -7.23 -16.83 7.46
N ASP A 511 -6.92 -17.38 8.64
CA ASP A 511 -6.50 -16.63 9.82
C ASP A 511 -5.02 -16.25 9.78
N GLY A 512 -4.58 -15.37 10.67
CA GLY A 512 -3.17 -15.03 10.84
C GLY A 512 -2.65 -13.96 9.89
N SER A 513 -3.52 -13.10 9.40
CA SER A 513 -3.20 -11.92 8.59
C SER A 513 -3.78 -10.68 9.26
N TYR A 514 -2.94 -9.71 9.62
CA TYR A 514 -3.32 -8.53 10.41
C TYR A 514 -2.80 -7.25 9.78
N GLU A 515 -3.55 -6.16 10.01
CA GLU A 515 -3.21 -4.79 9.58
C GLU A 515 -3.67 -3.76 10.62
N GLU A 516 -3.20 -2.52 10.53
CA GLU A 516 -3.65 -1.43 11.38
C GLU A 516 -4.59 -0.47 10.64
N MET A 517 -5.57 0.06 11.36
CA MET A 517 -6.47 1.09 10.84
C MET A 517 -5.92 2.49 11.14
N PRO A 518 -6.31 3.52 10.36
CA PRO A 518 -6.01 4.91 10.69
C PRO A 518 -6.51 5.27 12.11
N PRO A 519 -5.70 6.02 12.88
CA PRO A 519 -6.05 6.34 14.26
C PRO A 519 -7.20 7.33 14.41
N ASN A 520 -7.45 8.15 13.41
CA ASN A 520 -8.47 9.20 13.44
C ASN A 520 -9.08 9.45 12.05
N LEU A 521 -10.17 10.22 12.02
CA LEU A 521 -10.89 10.57 10.79
C LEU A 521 -10.01 11.33 9.77
N LEU A 522 -9.17 12.25 10.22
CA LEU A 522 -8.36 13.08 9.32
C LEU A 522 -7.31 12.26 8.57
N ASP A 523 -6.70 11.30 9.24
CA ASP A 523 -5.73 10.39 8.63
C ASP A 523 -6.41 9.41 7.66
N GLU A 524 -7.60 8.93 8.00
CA GLU A 524 -8.41 8.15 7.05
C GLU A 524 -8.75 8.97 5.80
N LEU A 525 -9.20 10.22 5.94
CA LEU A 525 -9.53 11.09 4.82
C LEU A 525 -8.30 11.42 3.95
N ASN A 526 -7.12 11.54 4.55
CA ASN A 526 -5.87 11.70 3.81
C ASN A 526 -5.55 10.45 2.97
N ARG A 527 -5.81 9.25 3.51
CA ARG A 527 -5.70 7.98 2.78
C ARG A 527 -6.73 7.90 1.67
N ASP A 528 -7.97 8.19 1.95
CA ASP A 528 -9.10 8.14 1.01
C ASP A 528 -8.94 9.11 -0.16
N ARG A 529 -8.36 10.28 0.06
CA ARG A 529 -8.03 11.22 -1.02
C ARG A 529 -7.12 10.60 -2.07
N ARG A 530 -6.13 9.81 -1.65
CA ARG A 530 -5.21 9.11 -2.56
C ARG A 530 -5.91 7.97 -3.30
N TRP A 531 -6.71 7.19 -2.58
CA TRP A 531 -7.47 6.09 -3.15
C TRP A 531 -8.54 6.57 -4.13
N CYS A 532 -9.22 7.67 -3.81
CA CYS A 532 -10.16 8.32 -4.72
C CYS A 532 -9.49 8.66 -6.07
N HIS A 533 -8.36 9.35 -6.02
CA HIS A 533 -7.63 9.70 -7.24
C HIS A 533 -7.17 8.46 -8.02
N GLY A 534 -6.62 7.46 -7.33
CA GLY A 534 -6.19 6.20 -7.94
C GLY A 534 -7.33 5.43 -8.61
N ASN A 535 -8.49 5.35 -7.97
CA ASN A 535 -9.66 4.68 -8.53
C ASN A 535 -10.24 5.42 -9.75
N LEU A 536 -10.26 6.76 -9.72
CA LEU A 536 -10.65 7.57 -10.88
C LEU A 536 -9.68 7.40 -12.06
N MET A 537 -8.38 7.26 -11.80
CA MET A 537 -7.38 6.91 -12.81
C MET A 537 -7.63 5.50 -13.39
N ASN A 538 -7.87 4.52 -12.52
CA ASN A 538 -8.10 3.13 -12.92
C ASN A 538 -9.36 2.96 -13.77
N PHE A 539 -10.38 3.79 -13.57
CA PHE A 539 -11.59 3.77 -14.40
C PHE A 539 -11.31 4.02 -15.87
N ARG A 540 -10.23 4.70 -16.21
CA ARG A 540 -9.81 4.90 -17.61
C ARG A 540 -9.46 3.57 -18.30
N LEU A 541 -9.16 2.52 -17.53
CA LEU A 541 -8.89 1.18 -18.03
C LEU A 541 -10.15 0.35 -18.25
N PHE A 542 -11.33 0.84 -17.83
CA PHE A 542 -12.61 0.13 -18.00
C PHE A 542 -12.84 -0.37 -19.44
N ALA A 543 -12.49 0.46 -20.42
CA ALA A 543 -12.66 0.15 -21.84
C ALA A 543 -11.44 -0.50 -22.48
N ALA A 544 -10.38 -0.84 -21.71
CA ALA A 544 -9.18 -1.47 -22.26
C ALA A 544 -9.49 -2.87 -22.82
N ARG A 545 -8.83 -3.23 -23.92
CA ARG A 545 -9.05 -4.51 -24.57
C ARG A 545 -8.53 -5.67 -23.72
N GLY A 546 -9.26 -6.79 -23.74
CA GLY A 546 -8.90 -8.01 -23.01
C GLY A 546 -9.17 -7.97 -21.52
N MET A 547 -9.65 -6.85 -20.96
CA MET A 547 -10.05 -6.80 -19.54
C MET A 547 -11.28 -7.66 -19.31
N HIS A 548 -11.19 -8.53 -18.31
CA HIS A 548 -12.29 -9.41 -17.94
C HIS A 548 -13.49 -8.60 -17.41
N PRO A 549 -14.76 -8.97 -17.68
CA PRO A 549 -15.93 -8.22 -17.22
C PRO A 549 -15.96 -7.97 -15.70
N VAL A 550 -15.51 -8.92 -14.89
CA VAL A 550 -15.43 -8.76 -13.42
C VAL A 550 -14.48 -7.63 -13.04
N HIS A 551 -13.31 -7.53 -13.67
CA HIS A 551 -12.38 -6.44 -13.37
C HIS A 551 -12.89 -5.08 -13.86
N ARG A 552 -13.68 -5.07 -14.94
CA ARG A 552 -14.43 -3.85 -15.32
C ARG A 552 -15.44 -3.45 -14.24
N ALA A 553 -16.18 -4.42 -13.69
CA ALA A 553 -17.07 -4.17 -12.55
C ALA A 553 -16.29 -3.68 -11.33
N VAL A 554 -15.11 -4.24 -11.03
CA VAL A 554 -14.23 -3.77 -9.95
C VAL A 554 -13.79 -2.31 -10.18
N PHE A 555 -13.45 -1.90 -11.39
CA PHE A 555 -13.13 -0.49 -11.68
C PHE A 555 -14.35 0.41 -11.51
N VAL A 556 -15.55 -0.04 -11.87
CA VAL A 556 -16.81 0.70 -11.62
C VAL A 556 -17.05 0.83 -10.11
N THR A 557 -16.91 -0.27 -9.36
CA THR A 557 -17.12 -0.23 -7.90
C THR A 557 -16.08 0.67 -7.20
N GLY A 558 -14.83 0.64 -7.66
CA GLY A 558 -13.78 1.52 -7.15
C GLY A 558 -14.08 3.01 -7.37
N VAL A 559 -14.62 3.38 -8.53
CA VAL A 559 -15.07 4.75 -8.79
C VAL A 559 -16.32 5.09 -8.00
N MET A 560 -17.31 4.21 -7.98
CA MET A 560 -18.58 4.44 -7.28
C MET A 560 -18.40 4.58 -5.76
N ALA A 561 -17.37 3.98 -5.18
CA ALA A 561 -17.03 4.18 -3.78
C ALA A 561 -16.82 5.67 -3.42
N TYR A 562 -16.40 6.48 -4.37
CA TYR A 562 -16.17 7.92 -4.20
C TYR A 562 -17.18 8.77 -4.97
N LEU A 563 -17.55 8.40 -6.20
CA LEU A 563 -18.49 9.17 -7.04
C LEU A 563 -19.91 9.16 -6.45
N SER A 564 -20.28 8.14 -5.69
CA SER A 564 -21.56 8.13 -4.97
C SER A 564 -21.74 9.33 -4.04
N ALA A 565 -20.66 9.89 -3.50
CA ALA A 565 -20.69 11.04 -2.59
C ALA A 565 -21.18 12.33 -3.27
N PRO A 566 -20.58 12.82 -4.36
CA PRO A 566 -21.13 13.98 -5.08
C PRO A 566 -22.52 13.71 -5.66
N LEU A 567 -22.83 12.49 -6.09
CA LEU A 567 -24.18 12.14 -6.53
C LEU A 567 -25.19 12.24 -5.39
N TRP A 568 -24.83 11.76 -4.20
CA TRP A 568 -25.68 11.90 -3.00
C TRP A 568 -25.82 13.35 -2.57
N PHE A 569 -24.72 14.13 -2.56
CA PHE A 569 -24.79 15.56 -2.30
C PHE A 569 -25.71 16.30 -3.30
N MET A 570 -25.61 15.99 -4.60
CA MET A 570 -26.51 16.54 -5.63
C MET A 570 -27.96 16.15 -5.42
N PHE A 571 -28.21 14.89 -5.05
CA PHE A 571 -29.56 14.41 -4.71
C PHE A 571 -30.18 15.22 -3.57
N LEU A 572 -29.42 15.47 -2.50
CA LEU A 572 -29.89 16.29 -1.37
C LEU A 572 -30.07 17.76 -1.74
N ALA A 573 -29.17 18.31 -2.54
CA ALA A 573 -29.26 19.71 -3.01
C ALA A 573 -30.47 19.92 -3.91
N ILE A 574 -30.71 19.01 -4.87
CA ILE A 574 -31.89 19.07 -5.75
C ILE A 574 -33.17 18.84 -4.95
N SER A 575 -33.17 17.93 -3.97
CA SER A 575 -34.33 17.73 -3.08
C SER A 575 -34.65 19.00 -2.29
N THR A 576 -33.64 19.69 -1.78
CA THR A 576 -33.82 20.97 -1.08
C THR A 576 -34.29 22.08 -2.02
N ALA A 577 -33.74 22.14 -3.25
CA ALA A 577 -34.17 23.09 -4.26
C ALA A 577 -35.63 22.86 -4.68
N LEU A 578 -36.04 21.60 -4.82
CA LEU A 578 -37.42 21.22 -5.13
C LEU A 578 -38.36 21.63 -3.99
N LEU A 579 -37.96 21.41 -2.74
CA LEU A 579 -38.69 21.91 -1.56
C LEU A 579 -38.83 23.44 -1.59
N ALA A 580 -37.73 24.17 -1.83
CA ALA A 580 -37.75 25.61 -1.91
C ALA A 580 -38.68 26.11 -3.01
N LEU A 581 -38.60 25.51 -4.20
CA LEU A 581 -39.46 25.84 -5.33
C LEU A 581 -40.94 25.67 -4.97
N HIS A 582 -41.32 24.53 -4.38
CA HIS A 582 -42.71 24.27 -3.97
C HIS A 582 -43.19 25.14 -2.80
N SER A 583 -42.28 25.61 -1.95
CA SER A 583 -42.65 26.49 -0.82
C SER A 583 -42.75 27.95 -1.21
N LEU A 584 -42.04 28.39 -2.27
CA LEU A 584 -41.93 29.80 -2.67
C LEU A 584 -42.73 30.15 -3.92
N THR A 585 -43.16 29.14 -4.71
CA THR A 585 -43.90 29.35 -5.94
C THR A 585 -45.31 28.73 -5.84
N GLU A 586 -46.29 29.33 -6.53
CA GLU A 586 -47.60 28.73 -6.62
C GLU A 586 -47.56 27.42 -7.41
N PRO A 587 -48.33 26.42 -6.99
CA PRO A 587 -48.42 25.10 -7.68
C PRO A 587 -48.87 25.25 -9.11
N GLN A 588 -48.14 24.64 -10.03
CA GLN A 588 -48.56 24.60 -11.45
C GLN A 588 -49.51 23.39 -11.64
N TYR A 589 -50.76 23.68 -11.98
CA TYR A 589 -51.76 22.67 -12.18
C TYR A 589 -51.83 22.12 -13.62
N PHE A 590 -51.37 22.91 -14.60
CA PHE A 590 -51.31 22.55 -16.01
C PHE A 590 -49.87 22.55 -16.49
N ILE A 591 -49.29 21.42 -16.69
CA ILE A 591 -47.87 21.23 -17.02
C ILE A 591 -47.67 20.99 -18.52
N GLU A 592 -48.67 20.32 -19.15
CA GLU A 592 -48.62 19.99 -20.59
C GLU A 592 -49.47 20.91 -21.44
N PRO A 593 -49.04 21.26 -22.67
CA PRO A 593 -49.84 21.99 -23.60
C PRO A 593 -51.11 21.22 -23.95
N ARG A 594 -52.31 21.87 -23.85
CA ARG A 594 -53.63 21.24 -24.09
C ARG A 594 -54.07 20.19 -23.05
N GLN A 595 -53.54 20.22 -21.86
CA GLN A 595 -53.97 19.40 -20.73
C GLN A 595 -55.44 19.79 -20.36
N LEU A 596 -56.36 18.83 -20.37
CA LEU A 596 -57.78 19.04 -20.07
C LEU A 596 -58.10 19.04 -18.57
N PHE A 597 -57.29 18.36 -17.77
CA PHE A 597 -57.50 18.19 -16.33
C PHE A 597 -56.29 18.69 -15.56
N PRO A 598 -56.46 19.39 -14.44
CA PRO A 598 -55.36 19.85 -13.61
C PRO A 598 -54.66 18.64 -12.96
N ILE A 599 -53.31 18.64 -12.89
CA ILE A 599 -52.54 17.71 -12.10
C ILE A 599 -52.31 18.37 -10.73
N TRP A 600 -52.88 17.78 -9.70
CA TRP A 600 -52.67 18.24 -8.33
C TRP A 600 -51.36 17.70 -7.79
N PRO A 601 -50.44 18.51 -7.29
CA PRO A 601 -49.25 18.02 -6.64
C PRO A 601 -49.68 17.24 -5.39
N GLN A 602 -49.38 15.95 -5.39
CA GLN A 602 -49.73 15.06 -4.28
C GLN A 602 -48.50 14.66 -3.49
N TRP A 603 -48.50 14.93 -2.20
CA TRP A 603 -47.51 14.44 -1.27
C TRP A 603 -47.98 13.14 -0.65
N HIS A 604 -47.14 12.10 -0.78
CA HIS A 604 -47.39 10.78 -0.22
C HIS A 604 -46.33 10.49 0.87
N PRO A 605 -46.41 11.05 2.09
CA PRO A 605 -45.42 10.84 3.16
C PRO A 605 -45.28 9.37 3.54
N GLU A 606 -46.37 8.60 3.51
CA GLU A 606 -46.35 7.16 3.78
C GLU A 606 -45.45 6.38 2.82
N LYS A 607 -45.49 6.73 1.52
CA LYS A 607 -44.61 6.10 0.52
C LYS A 607 -43.17 6.53 0.70
N ALA A 608 -42.93 7.78 1.09
CA ALA A 608 -41.59 8.28 1.39
C ALA A 608 -41.01 7.56 2.61
N ILE A 609 -41.79 7.41 3.68
CA ILE A 609 -41.40 6.64 4.89
C ILE A 609 -41.12 5.18 4.51
N GLY A 610 -41.99 4.56 3.71
CA GLY A 610 -41.82 3.18 3.23
C GLY A 610 -40.52 3.01 2.44
N LEU A 611 -40.21 3.93 1.53
CA LEU A 611 -38.98 3.91 0.72
C LEU A 611 -37.73 4.16 1.58
N PHE A 612 -37.80 5.09 2.53
CA PHE A 612 -36.74 5.34 3.51
C PHE A 612 -36.48 4.08 4.36
N THR A 613 -37.53 3.47 4.90
CA THR A 613 -37.44 2.23 5.69
C THR A 613 -36.85 1.08 4.89
N ALA A 614 -37.26 0.91 3.63
CA ALA A 614 -36.67 -0.08 2.74
C ALA A 614 -35.19 0.18 2.51
N THR A 615 -34.79 1.41 2.24
CA THR A 615 -33.38 1.79 2.05
C THR A 615 -32.55 1.58 3.34
N ALA A 616 -33.09 1.98 4.48
CA ALA A 616 -32.45 1.75 5.78
C ALA A 616 -32.29 0.24 6.07
N THR A 617 -33.30 -0.57 5.73
CA THR A 617 -33.23 -2.04 5.85
C THR A 617 -32.08 -2.59 4.99
N LEU A 618 -31.93 -2.17 3.74
CA LEU A 618 -30.85 -2.61 2.87
C LEU A 618 -29.46 -2.27 3.43
N LEU A 619 -29.33 -1.12 4.08
CA LEU A 619 -28.08 -0.67 4.67
C LEU A 619 -27.76 -1.37 5.99
N LEU A 620 -28.77 -1.62 6.83
CA LEU A 620 -28.57 -2.07 8.19
C LEU A 620 -28.75 -3.59 8.37
N LEU A 621 -29.59 -4.24 7.58
CA LEU A 621 -29.85 -5.68 7.70
C LEU A 621 -28.57 -6.54 7.65
N PRO A 622 -27.57 -6.26 6.77
CA PRO A 622 -26.31 -7.01 6.80
C PRO A 622 -25.59 -6.93 8.15
N LYS A 623 -25.65 -5.78 8.85
CA LYS A 623 -25.05 -5.61 10.17
C LYS A 623 -25.74 -6.48 11.21
N PHE A 624 -27.07 -6.45 11.21
CA PHE A 624 -27.86 -7.31 12.11
C PHE A 624 -27.60 -8.78 11.87
N LEU A 625 -27.54 -9.21 10.61
CA LEU A 625 -27.28 -10.61 10.26
C LEU A 625 -25.87 -11.06 10.65
N SER A 626 -24.87 -10.19 10.56
CA SER A 626 -23.51 -10.47 11.04
C SER A 626 -23.49 -10.70 12.55
N VAL A 627 -24.13 -9.82 13.30
CA VAL A 627 -24.24 -9.95 14.78
C VAL A 627 -25.01 -11.20 15.16
N LEU A 628 -26.12 -11.50 14.48
CA LEU A 628 -26.88 -12.72 14.69
C LEU A 628 -26.04 -13.97 14.47
N LEU A 629 -25.26 -14.00 13.39
CA LEU A 629 -24.37 -15.11 13.07
C LEU A 629 -23.29 -15.32 14.15
N ILE A 630 -22.69 -14.22 14.64
CA ILE A 630 -21.70 -14.26 15.72
C ILE A 630 -22.35 -14.73 17.02
N CYS A 631 -23.54 -14.23 17.36
CA CYS A 631 -24.28 -14.68 18.54
C CYS A 631 -24.59 -16.18 18.50
N ALA A 632 -24.96 -16.69 17.32
CA ALA A 632 -25.25 -18.12 17.12
C ALA A 632 -24.00 -19.01 17.24
N ARG A 633 -22.81 -18.48 16.91
CA ARG A 633 -21.52 -19.21 16.97
C ARG A 633 -20.79 -19.04 18.30
N GLY A 634 -21.18 -18.04 19.10
CA GLY A 634 -20.58 -17.70 20.38
C GLY A 634 -19.91 -16.32 20.39
N ALA A 635 -20.52 -15.37 21.10
CA ALA A 635 -20.09 -13.98 21.16
C ALA A 635 -19.04 -13.68 22.25
N ARG A 636 -18.45 -14.71 22.92
CA ARG A 636 -17.54 -14.49 24.07
C ARG A 636 -16.32 -13.65 23.70
N GLN A 637 -15.76 -13.88 22.52
CA GLN A 637 -14.59 -13.15 22.03
C GLN A 637 -14.87 -11.68 21.72
N TYR A 638 -16.14 -11.29 21.62
CA TYR A 638 -16.61 -9.91 21.39
C TYR A 638 -17.16 -9.25 22.68
N GLY A 639 -16.77 -9.76 23.86
CA GLY A 639 -17.26 -9.24 25.16
C GLY A 639 -18.64 -9.77 25.57
N GLY A 640 -19.23 -10.69 24.82
CA GLY A 640 -20.56 -11.24 25.05
C GLY A 640 -21.66 -10.63 24.19
N ALA A 641 -22.81 -11.33 24.06
CA ALA A 641 -23.87 -10.96 23.12
C ALA A 641 -24.47 -9.56 23.39
N LEU A 642 -24.68 -9.20 24.65
CA LEU A 642 -25.25 -7.87 24.99
C LEU A 642 -24.29 -6.73 24.62
N HIS A 643 -23.00 -6.87 24.92
CA HIS A 643 -21.99 -5.87 24.57
C HIS A 643 -21.76 -5.79 23.04
N LEU A 644 -21.85 -6.90 22.34
CA LEU A 644 -21.78 -6.95 20.88
C LEU A 644 -22.96 -6.18 20.25
N ILE A 645 -24.20 -6.39 20.73
CA ILE A 645 -25.39 -5.68 20.26
C ILE A 645 -25.31 -4.19 20.59
N ALA A 646 -24.88 -3.84 21.81
CA ALA A 646 -24.69 -2.45 22.22
C ALA A 646 -23.61 -1.76 21.35
N SER A 647 -22.50 -2.44 21.10
CA SER A 647 -21.43 -1.95 20.23
C SER A 647 -21.93 -1.73 18.79
N MET A 648 -22.73 -2.64 18.24
CA MET A 648 -23.37 -2.47 16.95
C MET A 648 -24.28 -1.24 16.90
N ALA A 649 -25.12 -1.04 17.94
CA ALA A 649 -26.03 0.11 17.99
C ALA A 649 -25.27 1.44 18.03
N ILE A 650 -24.22 1.54 18.85
CA ILE A 650 -23.37 2.74 18.93
C ILE A 650 -22.61 2.94 17.61
N GLU A 651 -22.10 1.87 17.00
CA GLU A 651 -21.40 1.93 15.71
C GLU A 651 -22.32 2.43 14.59
N ILE A 652 -23.59 1.99 14.56
CA ILE A 652 -24.57 2.46 13.58
C ILE A 652 -24.77 3.98 13.73
N VAL A 653 -24.98 4.47 14.94
CA VAL A 653 -25.14 5.91 15.20
C VAL A 653 -23.87 6.67 14.78
N PHE A 654 -22.71 6.17 15.16
CA PHE A 654 -21.43 6.78 14.78
C PHE A 654 -21.24 6.82 13.26
N SER A 655 -21.53 5.73 12.56
CA SER A 655 -21.47 5.65 11.10
C SER A 655 -22.45 6.60 10.42
N MET A 656 -23.65 6.76 10.96
CA MET A 656 -24.64 7.74 10.48
C MET A 656 -24.12 9.18 10.61
N LEU A 657 -23.47 9.51 11.71
CA LEU A 657 -22.88 10.84 11.92
C LEU A 657 -21.66 11.08 11.03
N LEU A 658 -20.87 10.06 10.71
CA LEU A 658 -19.71 10.20 9.81
C LEU A 658 -20.11 10.30 8.33
N ALA A 659 -21.22 9.71 7.91
CA ALA A 659 -21.58 9.59 6.51
C ALA A 659 -21.68 10.95 5.79
N PRO A 660 -22.34 12.00 6.33
CA PRO A 660 -22.38 13.33 5.69
C PRO A 660 -21.02 14.02 5.62
N LEU A 661 -20.15 13.81 6.63
CA LEU A 661 -18.79 14.34 6.60
C LEU A 661 -18.00 13.72 5.46
N ARG A 662 -17.99 12.39 5.37
CA ARG A 662 -17.35 11.67 4.27
C ARG A 662 -17.92 12.08 2.91
N MET A 663 -19.24 12.28 2.80
CA MET A 663 -19.88 12.75 1.58
C MET A 663 -19.27 14.06 1.10
N LEU A 664 -19.13 15.09 1.95
CA LEU A 664 -18.55 16.36 1.56
C LEU A 664 -17.06 16.26 1.22
N PHE A 665 -16.28 15.51 2.01
CA PHE A 665 -14.86 15.31 1.72
C PHE A 665 -14.64 14.54 0.42
N HIS A 666 -15.37 13.45 0.19
CA HIS A 666 -15.25 12.68 -1.04
C HIS A 666 -15.72 13.48 -2.25
N THR A 667 -16.75 14.31 -2.11
CA THR A 667 -17.18 15.26 -3.15
C THR A 667 -16.04 16.21 -3.52
N LEU A 668 -15.35 16.78 -2.51
CA LEU A 668 -14.19 17.63 -2.72
C LEU A 668 -13.03 16.86 -3.37
N PHE A 669 -12.79 15.60 -2.96
CA PHE A 669 -11.71 14.77 -3.52
C PHE A 669 -11.96 14.44 -4.99
N VAL A 670 -13.20 14.12 -5.36
CA VAL A 670 -13.59 13.87 -6.75
C VAL A 670 -13.42 15.15 -7.57
N ALA A 671 -13.92 16.29 -7.09
CA ALA A 671 -13.74 17.58 -7.74
C ALA A 671 -12.25 17.94 -7.91
N ALA A 672 -11.45 17.78 -6.85
CA ALA A 672 -10.02 18.04 -6.87
C ALA A 672 -9.27 17.16 -7.88
N ALA A 673 -9.68 15.89 -8.00
CA ALA A 673 -9.08 14.96 -8.95
C ALA A 673 -9.35 15.39 -10.40
N TYR A 674 -10.56 15.87 -10.72
CA TYR A 674 -10.88 16.37 -12.06
C TYR A 674 -10.24 17.75 -12.37
N LEU A 675 -10.16 18.63 -11.37
CA LEU A 675 -9.58 19.97 -11.51
C LEU A 675 -8.04 19.98 -11.48
N GLY A 676 -7.41 18.85 -11.14
CA GLY A 676 -5.96 18.73 -11.13
C GLY A 676 -5.28 19.35 -9.91
N TRP A 677 -5.99 19.48 -8.78
CA TRP A 677 -5.38 19.98 -7.56
C TRP A 677 -4.36 18.98 -7.01
N ALA A 678 -3.12 19.47 -6.83
CA ALA A 678 -1.99 18.62 -6.47
C ALA A 678 -2.22 17.81 -5.19
N ILE A 679 -1.93 16.51 -5.25
CA ILE A 679 -1.93 15.62 -4.10
C ILE A 679 -0.48 15.47 -3.64
N ARG A 680 -0.19 15.96 -2.42
CA ARG A 680 1.10 15.70 -1.77
C ARG A 680 1.03 14.38 -1.02
N TRP A 681 2.07 13.55 -1.20
CA TRP A 681 2.21 12.34 -0.44
C TRP A 681 2.80 12.67 0.94
N LYS A 682 2.12 12.21 1.99
CA LYS A 682 2.66 12.19 3.35
C LYS A 682 2.33 10.81 3.92
N SER A 683 3.33 10.14 4.52
CA SER A 683 3.10 8.86 5.20
C SER A 683 2.14 9.09 6.37
N PRO A 684 1.19 8.19 6.61
CA PRO A 684 0.29 8.31 7.76
C PRO A 684 1.09 8.14 9.05
N PRO A 685 0.73 8.86 10.12
CA PRO A 685 1.34 8.64 11.44
C PRO A 685 1.04 7.20 11.90
N ARG A 686 2.06 6.52 12.44
CA ARG A 686 1.93 5.16 12.97
C ARG A 686 1.63 5.13 14.48
N ALA A 687 1.84 6.24 15.18
CA ALA A 687 1.38 6.42 16.55
C ALA A 687 -0.11 6.77 16.58
N ASP A 688 -0.77 6.42 17.67
CA ASP A 688 -2.11 6.92 17.94
C ASP A 688 -2.08 8.44 18.10
N SER A 689 -2.56 9.15 17.08
CA SER A 689 -2.58 10.61 17.07
C SER A 689 -3.98 11.13 17.39
N GLU A 690 -4.06 12.06 18.33
CA GLU A 690 -5.30 12.73 18.72
C GLU A 690 -5.48 14.03 17.92
N THR A 691 -6.67 14.25 17.39
CA THR A 691 -7.02 15.51 16.71
C THR A 691 -7.23 16.62 17.72
N THR A 692 -6.57 17.76 17.55
CA THR A 692 -6.76 18.93 18.41
C THR A 692 -8.01 19.72 18.02
N TRP A 693 -8.59 20.48 18.97
CA TRP A 693 -9.73 21.36 18.69
C TRP A 693 -9.44 22.41 17.61
N GLY A 694 -8.23 22.98 17.61
CA GLY A 694 -7.81 23.95 16.60
C GLY A 694 -7.67 23.35 15.21
N GLU A 695 -7.18 22.11 15.11
CA GLU A 695 -7.11 21.39 13.85
C GLU A 695 -8.50 21.00 13.35
N ALA A 696 -9.35 20.48 14.22
CA ALA A 696 -10.72 20.14 13.88
C ALA A 696 -11.50 21.38 13.40
N LEU A 697 -11.37 22.52 14.08
CA LEU A 697 -12.00 23.77 13.66
C LEU A 697 -11.55 24.21 12.27
N ARG A 698 -10.26 24.16 11.99
CA ARG A 698 -9.71 24.51 10.66
C ARG A 698 -10.18 23.58 9.55
N LYS A 699 -10.36 22.29 9.84
CA LYS A 699 -10.76 21.29 8.84
C LYS A 699 -12.27 21.16 8.68
N HIS A 700 -13.02 21.27 9.76
CA HIS A 700 -14.46 21.01 9.80
C HIS A 700 -15.31 22.27 9.99
N GLY A 701 -14.72 23.46 10.23
CA GLY A 701 -15.47 24.68 10.51
C GLY A 701 -16.48 25.04 9.43
N TRP A 702 -16.11 24.91 8.15
CA TRP A 702 -17.02 25.18 7.06
C TRP A 702 -18.13 24.11 6.92
N HIS A 703 -17.87 22.85 7.29
CA HIS A 703 -18.89 21.79 7.32
C HIS A 703 -19.94 22.08 8.38
N THR A 704 -19.50 22.51 9.57
CA THR A 704 -20.38 22.94 10.65
C THR A 704 -21.21 24.15 10.24
N ALA A 705 -20.59 25.16 9.64
CA ALA A 705 -21.30 26.34 9.13
C ALA A 705 -22.33 25.97 8.05
N LEU A 706 -21.97 25.09 7.10
CA LEU A 706 -22.89 24.60 6.08
C LEU A 706 -24.07 23.83 6.69
N GLY A 707 -23.81 22.93 7.63
CA GLY A 707 -24.85 22.15 8.31
C GLY A 707 -25.86 23.03 9.05
N LEU A 708 -25.36 24.02 9.78
CA LEU A 708 -26.21 24.97 10.49
C LEU A 708 -27.02 25.85 9.52
N ALA A 709 -26.37 26.43 8.50
CA ALA A 709 -27.02 27.28 7.51
C ALA A 709 -28.10 26.50 6.74
N TRP A 710 -27.80 25.25 6.36
CA TRP A 710 -28.73 24.37 5.64
C TRP A 710 -29.93 24.01 6.53
N GLY A 711 -29.69 23.61 7.79
CA GLY A 711 -30.77 23.32 8.75
C GLY A 711 -31.69 24.52 9.04
N ILE A 712 -31.09 25.70 9.25
CA ILE A 712 -31.82 26.96 9.44
C ILE A 712 -32.62 27.31 8.16
N GLY A 713 -32.02 27.21 7.00
CA GLY A 713 -32.69 27.50 5.74
C GLY A 713 -33.90 26.60 5.49
N VAL A 714 -33.80 25.30 5.71
CA VAL A 714 -34.89 24.35 5.58
C VAL A 714 -35.97 24.60 6.63
N TYR A 715 -35.60 24.94 7.88
CA TYR A 715 -36.55 25.31 8.91
C TYR A 715 -37.41 26.51 8.51
N TRP A 716 -36.77 27.53 7.92
CA TRP A 716 -37.48 28.74 7.44
C TRP A 716 -38.37 28.45 6.24
N LEU A 717 -37.97 27.55 5.33
CA LEU A 717 -38.77 27.18 4.18
C LEU A 717 -39.99 26.35 4.58
N ASN A 718 -39.77 25.25 5.35
CA ASN A 718 -40.84 24.39 5.84
C ASN A 718 -40.33 23.54 7.02
N PRO A 719 -40.77 23.83 8.26
CA PRO A 719 -40.31 23.08 9.45
C PRO A 719 -40.59 21.58 9.40
N SER A 720 -41.63 21.15 8.66
CA SER A 720 -41.99 19.72 8.56
C SER A 720 -40.95 18.87 7.80
N PHE A 721 -40.05 19.50 7.05
CA PHE A 721 -38.94 18.81 6.36
C PHE A 721 -37.66 18.74 7.17
N LEU A 722 -37.53 19.50 8.27
CA LEU A 722 -36.34 19.47 9.12
C LEU A 722 -36.02 18.08 9.65
N PRO A 723 -36.96 17.23 10.11
CA PRO A 723 -36.66 15.87 10.57
C PRO A 723 -35.98 15.00 9.52
N TRP A 724 -36.27 15.19 8.25
CA TRP A 724 -35.65 14.45 7.13
C TRP A 724 -34.22 14.92 6.85
N LEU A 725 -33.94 16.20 7.07
CA LEU A 725 -32.59 16.74 6.90
C LEU A 725 -31.72 16.61 8.18
N LEU A 726 -32.33 16.48 9.35
CA LEU A 726 -31.65 16.48 10.65
C LEU A 726 -30.51 15.47 10.76
N PRO A 727 -30.61 14.22 10.25
CA PRO A 727 -29.48 13.27 10.27
C PRO A 727 -28.25 13.79 9.52
N ILE A 728 -28.45 14.65 8.52
CA ILE A 728 -27.38 15.19 7.68
C ILE A 728 -26.88 16.51 8.24
N ALA A 729 -27.76 17.49 8.43
CA ALA A 729 -27.40 18.82 8.94
C ALA A 729 -26.90 18.75 10.38
N GLY A 730 -27.51 17.90 11.22
CA GLY A 730 -27.06 17.65 12.60
C GLY A 730 -25.67 17.00 12.65
N ALA A 731 -25.41 16.01 11.81
CA ALA A 731 -24.09 15.38 11.72
C ALA A 731 -23.02 16.39 11.28
N LEU A 732 -23.31 17.26 10.32
CA LEU A 732 -22.40 18.31 9.87
C LEU A 732 -22.17 19.35 10.98
N ALA A 733 -23.22 19.74 11.71
CA ALA A 733 -23.11 20.67 12.84
C ALA A 733 -22.21 20.09 13.96
N LEU A 734 -22.25 18.78 14.17
CA LEU A 734 -21.44 18.04 15.14
C LEU A 734 -20.05 17.65 14.62
N ALA A 735 -19.63 18.05 13.43
CA ALA A 735 -18.40 17.58 12.77
C ALA A 735 -17.14 17.81 13.62
N ILE A 736 -17.03 18.97 14.28
CA ILE A 736 -15.88 19.34 15.11
C ILE A 736 -15.78 18.44 16.34
N PRO A 737 -16.79 18.38 17.25
CA PRO A 737 -16.71 17.51 18.42
C PRO A 737 -16.61 16.03 18.05
N LEU A 738 -17.27 15.58 16.99
CA LEU A 738 -17.18 14.19 16.52
C LEU A 738 -15.73 13.82 16.15
N SER A 739 -15.04 14.68 15.40
CA SER A 739 -13.65 14.44 15.00
C SER A 739 -12.70 14.43 16.21
N VAL A 740 -12.85 15.37 17.13
CA VAL A 740 -12.00 15.46 18.34
C VAL A 740 -12.25 14.28 19.28
N LEU A 741 -13.50 14.04 19.67
CA LEU A 741 -13.84 13.03 20.66
C LEU A 741 -13.53 11.61 20.15
N SER A 742 -13.81 11.33 18.89
CA SER A 742 -13.51 10.00 18.32
C SER A 742 -12.01 9.71 18.24
N SER A 743 -11.15 10.72 18.15
CA SER A 743 -9.69 10.52 18.12
C SER A 743 -9.07 10.26 19.50
N ARG A 744 -9.83 10.40 20.60
CA ARG A 744 -9.30 10.25 21.96
C ARG A 744 -8.98 8.81 22.32
N ILE A 745 -7.74 8.58 22.76
CA ILE A 745 -7.27 7.29 23.28
C ILE A 745 -7.98 6.99 24.62
N SER A 746 -8.15 8.01 25.47
CA SER A 746 -8.82 7.86 26.78
C SER A 746 -10.25 7.33 26.65
N LEU A 747 -11.01 7.84 25.65
CA LEU A 747 -12.35 7.34 25.35
C LEU A 747 -12.31 5.93 24.78
N GLY A 748 -11.37 5.63 23.85
CA GLY A 748 -11.21 4.28 23.33
C GLY A 748 -10.94 3.25 24.44
N ARG A 749 -10.05 3.57 25.37
CA ARG A 749 -9.77 2.74 26.56
C ARG A 749 -10.95 2.64 27.51
N LEU A 750 -11.74 3.71 27.70
CA LEU A 750 -12.97 3.68 28.50
C LEU A 750 -13.98 2.68 27.91
N PHE A 751 -14.23 2.75 26.60
CA PHE A 751 -15.13 1.83 25.91
C PHE A 751 -14.64 0.38 26.00
N ARG A 752 -13.33 0.15 25.88
CA ARG A 752 -12.73 -1.17 26.08
C ARG A 752 -12.97 -1.70 27.50
N ARG A 753 -12.77 -0.88 28.54
CA ARG A 753 -13.05 -1.27 29.94
C ARG A 753 -14.52 -1.60 30.16
N ALA A 754 -15.42 -0.94 29.42
CA ALA A 754 -16.85 -1.24 29.39
C ALA A 754 -17.20 -2.46 28.50
N HIS A 755 -16.21 -3.24 28.04
CA HIS A 755 -16.37 -4.36 27.11
C HIS A 755 -17.08 -4.01 25.79
N LEU A 756 -17.03 -2.72 25.37
CA LEU A 756 -17.58 -2.25 24.10
C LEU A 756 -16.49 -2.20 23.04
N PHE A 757 -16.87 -2.51 21.78
CA PHE A 757 -15.98 -2.59 20.63
C PHE A 757 -14.79 -3.55 20.84
N VAL A 758 -15.00 -4.62 21.57
CA VAL A 758 -14.00 -5.67 21.77
C VAL A 758 -14.00 -6.59 20.54
N ILE A 759 -12.80 -6.96 20.10
CA ILE A 759 -12.58 -7.87 18.97
C ILE A 759 -11.83 -9.13 19.42
N PRO A 760 -11.88 -10.24 18.67
CA PRO A 760 -11.20 -11.48 19.03
C PRO A 760 -9.69 -11.30 19.25
N GLU A 761 -9.04 -10.44 18.48
CA GLU A 761 -7.62 -10.12 18.56
C GLU A 761 -7.21 -9.42 19.86
N GLU A 762 -8.19 -8.87 20.59
CA GLU A 762 -7.99 -8.28 21.93
C GLU A 762 -8.33 -9.24 23.07
N SER A 763 -9.35 -10.09 22.87
CA SER A 763 -9.80 -11.06 23.88
C SER A 763 -8.84 -12.26 23.98
N THR A 764 -8.37 -12.72 22.84
CA THR A 764 -7.40 -13.82 22.67
C THR A 764 -6.30 -13.37 21.70
N PRO A 765 -5.39 -12.47 22.14
CA PRO A 765 -4.41 -11.88 21.24
C PRO A 765 -3.54 -12.94 20.58
N PRO A 766 -3.44 -12.93 19.24
CA PRO A 766 -2.51 -13.76 18.51
C PRO A 766 -1.07 -13.56 18.99
N VAL A 767 -0.27 -14.62 18.90
CA VAL A 767 1.12 -14.61 19.39
C VAL A 767 1.91 -13.49 18.68
N GLU A 768 1.75 -13.37 17.37
CA GLU A 768 2.45 -12.39 16.53
C GLU A 768 2.13 -10.94 16.93
N LEU A 769 0.87 -10.65 17.25
CA LEU A 769 0.48 -9.31 17.72
C LEU A 769 1.05 -9.00 19.11
N ARG A 770 1.01 -9.97 20.03
CA ARG A 770 1.62 -9.81 21.36
C ARG A 770 3.11 -9.57 21.27
N GLU A 771 3.82 -10.40 20.47
CA GLU A 771 5.25 -10.26 20.22
C GLU A 771 5.56 -8.90 19.60
N THR A 772 4.77 -8.45 18.63
CA THR A 772 4.94 -7.12 18.01
C THR A 772 4.88 -6.01 19.05
N PHE A 773 3.86 -6.00 19.92
CA PHE A 773 3.73 -4.97 20.96
C PHE A 773 4.83 -5.07 22.02
N ALA A 774 5.26 -6.27 22.37
CA ALA A 774 6.39 -6.47 23.29
C ALA A 774 7.69 -5.90 22.69
N HIS A 775 7.95 -6.17 21.41
CA HIS A 775 9.14 -5.67 20.72
C HIS A 775 9.11 -4.15 20.55
N VAL A 776 7.96 -3.54 20.27
CA VAL A 776 7.83 -2.07 20.26
C VAL A 776 8.15 -1.48 21.63
N GLY A 777 7.66 -2.11 22.71
CA GLY A 777 7.92 -1.62 24.07
C GLY A 777 9.35 -1.79 24.55
N MET A 778 10.15 -2.64 23.89
CA MET A 778 11.56 -2.87 24.17
C MET A 778 12.50 -2.11 23.21
N ALA A 779 11.95 -1.42 22.22
CA ALA A 779 12.77 -0.69 21.25
C ALA A 779 13.45 0.51 21.91
N ASP A 780 14.77 0.61 21.72
CA ASP A 780 15.54 1.79 22.10
C ASP A 780 15.19 3.00 21.24
N ALA A 781 15.62 4.19 21.66
CA ALA A 781 15.49 5.39 20.85
C ALA A 781 16.15 5.19 19.48
N SER A 782 15.42 5.52 18.43
CA SER A 782 15.93 5.37 17.05
C SER A 782 17.05 6.37 16.80
N PRO A 783 18.23 5.91 16.32
CA PRO A 783 19.33 6.80 16.00
C PRO A 783 18.97 7.72 14.82
N ASP A 784 19.49 8.93 14.85
CA ASP A 784 19.28 9.96 13.85
C ASP A 784 20.53 10.23 12.97
N PHE A 785 20.48 11.30 12.18
CA PHE A 785 21.62 11.71 11.36
C PHE A 785 22.86 12.13 12.20
N ILE A 786 22.64 12.69 13.38
CA ILE A 786 23.73 13.08 14.28
C ILE A 786 24.44 11.81 14.76
N ASP A 787 23.69 10.80 15.17
CA ASP A 787 24.25 9.51 15.57
C ASP A 787 25.03 8.84 14.42
N ALA A 788 24.56 8.97 13.18
CA ALA A 788 25.28 8.44 12.01
C ALA A 788 26.66 9.12 11.82
N VAL A 789 26.82 10.35 12.29
CA VAL A 789 28.10 11.07 12.25
C VAL A 789 28.92 10.80 13.51
N VAL A 790 28.32 10.83 14.71
CA VAL A 790 29.01 10.83 15.98
C VAL A 790 29.24 9.43 16.56
N ASP A 791 28.24 8.54 16.47
CA ASP A 791 28.34 7.19 17.02
C ASP A 791 29.15 6.27 16.08
N PRO A 792 30.30 5.71 16.58
CA PRO A 792 31.15 4.85 15.74
C PRO A 792 30.44 3.60 15.21
N ARG A 793 29.50 3.04 15.97
CA ARG A 793 28.74 1.85 15.57
C ARG A 793 27.76 2.20 14.45
N ILE A 794 27.02 3.26 14.62
CA ILE A 794 26.03 3.70 13.62
C ILE A 794 26.74 4.17 12.35
N ASN A 795 27.84 4.92 12.49
CA ASN A 795 28.66 5.32 11.35
C ASN A 795 29.17 4.12 10.54
N ALA A 796 29.74 3.11 11.22
CA ALA A 796 30.23 1.90 10.56
C ALA A 796 29.10 1.14 9.84
N LEU A 797 27.92 1.04 10.45
CA LEU A 797 26.74 0.42 9.83
C LEU A 797 26.29 1.18 8.58
N MET A 798 26.21 2.50 8.67
CA MET A 798 25.82 3.35 7.53
C MET A 798 26.82 3.24 6.39
N CYS A 799 28.11 3.25 6.69
CA CYS A 799 29.17 3.07 5.68
C CYS A 799 29.12 1.68 5.03
N ALA A 800 28.82 0.64 5.81
CA ALA A 800 28.69 -0.72 5.29
C ALA A 800 27.42 -0.92 4.43
N ALA A 801 26.33 -0.27 4.80
CA ALA A 801 25.07 -0.34 4.07
C ALA A 801 25.05 0.55 2.81
N ALA A 802 25.97 1.52 2.71
CA ALA A 802 26.07 2.37 1.54
C ALA A 802 26.46 1.52 0.31
N THR A 803 25.74 1.69 -0.77
CA THR A 803 26.01 0.99 -2.02
C THR A 803 27.35 1.46 -2.57
N ALA A 804 28.26 0.55 -2.88
CA ALA A 804 29.53 0.90 -3.56
C ALA A 804 29.20 1.56 -4.90
N HIS A 805 29.55 2.84 -5.01
CA HIS A 805 29.40 3.54 -6.27
C HIS A 805 30.67 3.37 -7.12
N PRO A 806 30.55 3.28 -8.45
CA PRO A 806 31.70 3.43 -9.32
C PRO A 806 32.38 4.79 -9.01
N ALA A 807 33.68 4.89 -9.25
CA ALA A 807 34.47 6.07 -8.92
C ALA A 807 33.79 7.37 -9.39
N LEU A 808 33.39 8.19 -8.46
CA LEU A 808 32.70 9.45 -8.74
C LEU A 808 33.65 10.38 -9.51
N PRO A 809 33.14 11.19 -10.43
CA PRO A 809 33.91 12.24 -11.08
C PRO A 809 34.56 13.16 -10.04
N SER A 810 35.74 13.65 -10.33
CA SER A 810 36.54 14.49 -9.39
C SER A 810 35.74 15.69 -8.85
N GLY A 811 34.99 16.37 -9.71
CA GLY A 811 34.12 17.47 -9.29
C GLY A 811 33.04 17.05 -8.28
N SER A 812 32.43 15.89 -8.45
CA SER A 812 31.44 15.36 -7.49
C SER A 812 32.08 15.00 -6.15
N ARG A 813 33.26 14.42 -6.16
CA ARG A 813 34.02 14.12 -4.92
C ARG A 813 34.38 15.39 -4.17
N GLN A 814 34.90 16.42 -4.87
CA GLN A 814 35.17 17.73 -4.26
C GLN A 814 33.94 18.41 -3.68
N ALA A 815 32.80 18.33 -4.39
CA ALA A 815 31.53 18.89 -3.89
C ALA A 815 31.08 18.18 -2.61
N ARG A 816 31.21 16.86 -2.51
CA ARG A 816 30.88 16.10 -1.29
C ARG A 816 31.85 16.38 -0.16
N ALA A 817 33.15 16.49 -0.44
CA ALA A 817 34.15 16.90 0.58
C ALA A 817 33.88 18.30 1.14
N ARG A 818 33.50 19.26 0.26
CA ARG A 818 33.09 20.60 0.71
C ARG A 818 31.81 20.55 1.54
N LEU A 819 30.86 19.69 1.14
CA LEU A 819 29.64 19.49 1.91
C LEU A 819 29.93 18.93 3.31
N ALA A 820 30.84 17.95 3.44
CA ALA A 820 31.27 17.42 4.73
C ALA A 820 31.95 18.52 5.59
N GLN A 821 32.80 19.37 4.99
CA GLN A 821 33.40 20.51 5.69
C GLN A 821 32.38 21.53 6.16
N THR A 822 31.37 21.84 5.30
CA THR A 822 30.26 22.72 5.68
C THR A 822 29.47 22.12 6.83
N ALA A 823 29.17 20.83 6.76
CA ALA A 823 28.50 20.09 7.83
C ALA A 823 29.26 20.17 9.14
N LEU A 824 30.61 19.97 9.11
CA LEU A 824 31.47 20.01 10.28
C LEU A 824 31.38 21.37 10.99
N GLN A 825 31.49 22.47 10.22
CA GLN A 825 31.55 23.81 10.75
C GLN A 825 30.24 24.45 11.13
N SER A 826 29.20 24.19 10.32
CA SER A 826 27.88 24.83 10.46
C SER A 826 26.84 23.97 11.21
N GLY A 827 27.18 22.72 11.51
CA GLY A 827 26.31 21.79 12.23
C GLY A 827 25.24 21.13 11.33
N PRO A 828 24.49 20.17 11.91
CA PRO A 828 23.48 19.39 11.17
C PRO A 828 22.32 20.24 10.65
N ASP A 829 21.91 21.28 11.37
CA ASP A 829 20.72 22.10 11.03
C ASP A 829 20.96 23.03 9.83
N ALA A 830 22.20 23.30 9.51
CA ALA A 830 22.54 24.04 8.29
C ALA A 830 22.38 23.22 7.00
N LEU A 831 22.20 21.90 7.11
CA LEU A 831 22.07 21.00 6.00
C LEU A 831 20.60 20.73 5.66
N THR A 832 20.27 20.82 4.38
CA THR A 832 19.00 20.31 3.89
C THR A 832 18.95 18.79 3.98
N ASN A 833 17.77 18.21 4.09
CA ASN A 833 17.59 16.76 4.12
C ASN A 833 18.23 16.04 2.91
N THR A 834 18.21 16.67 1.74
CA THR A 834 18.90 16.16 0.54
C THR A 834 20.40 16.09 0.74
N GLN A 835 21.01 17.10 1.34
CA GLN A 835 22.42 17.15 1.63
C GLN A 835 22.85 16.10 2.67
N ARG A 836 22.05 15.93 3.74
CA ARG A 836 22.24 14.86 4.72
C ARG A 836 22.21 13.48 4.06
N ASN A 837 21.23 13.23 3.18
CA ASN A 837 21.13 11.97 2.42
C ASN A 837 22.30 11.74 1.44
N ILE A 838 22.89 12.80 0.88
CA ILE A 838 24.10 12.68 0.05
C ILE A 838 25.28 12.22 0.90
N LEU A 839 25.44 12.74 2.12
CA LEU A 839 26.49 12.32 3.06
C LEU A 839 26.28 10.88 3.51
N LEU A 840 25.04 10.50 3.90
CA LEU A 840 24.70 9.11 4.29
C LEU A 840 24.92 8.09 3.16
N ALA A 841 24.81 8.51 1.91
CA ALA A 841 25.03 7.64 0.75
C ALA A 841 26.50 7.55 0.31
N ASP A 842 27.38 8.35 0.91
CA ASP A 842 28.81 8.38 0.58
C ASP A 842 29.65 7.94 1.78
N PRO A 843 30.09 6.66 1.83
CA PRO A 843 30.84 6.16 2.98
C PRO A 843 32.14 6.91 3.24
N LEU A 844 32.81 7.42 2.18
CA LEU A 844 34.05 8.15 2.34
C LEU A 844 33.83 9.54 2.98
N ALA A 845 32.80 10.26 2.47
CA ALA A 845 32.47 11.57 3.03
C ALA A 845 31.91 11.45 4.46
N LEU A 846 31.14 10.41 4.75
CA LEU A 846 30.56 10.16 6.06
C LEU A 846 31.64 9.75 7.09
N SER A 847 32.55 8.86 6.71
CA SER A 847 33.69 8.47 7.56
C SER A 847 34.62 9.64 7.85
N GLN A 848 34.89 10.48 6.83
CA GLN A 848 35.71 11.67 7.01
C GLN A 848 35.04 12.65 7.97
N LEU A 849 33.74 12.90 7.79
CA LEU A 849 32.97 13.78 8.68
C LEU A 849 32.97 13.25 10.13
N HIS A 850 32.83 11.93 10.31
CA HIS A 850 32.93 11.29 11.63
C HIS A 850 34.30 11.54 12.29
N LEU A 851 35.38 11.30 11.54
CA LEU A 851 36.74 11.49 12.06
C LEU A 851 36.97 12.95 12.43
N ASP A 852 36.58 13.87 11.54
CA ASP A 852 36.75 15.31 11.75
C ASP A 852 35.88 15.84 12.91
N ALA A 853 34.69 15.29 13.12
CA ALA A 853 33.81 15.62 14.23
C ALA A 853 34.43 15.27 15.59
N TRP A 854 35.24 14.20 15.64
CA TRP A 854 35.95 13.78 16.87
C TRP A 854 37.29 14.46 17.09
N THR A 855 37.96 14.87 16.01
CA THR A 855 39.37 15.36 16.11
C THR A 855 39.52 16.86 15.90
N SER A 856 38.59 17.51 15.24
CA SER A 856 38.73 18.94 14.88
C SER A 856 38.18 19.86 15.98
N GLU A 857 38.99 20.85 16.38
CA GLU A 857 38.52 21.93 17.25
C GLU A 857 37.43 22.83 16.59
N ARG A 858 37.37 22.81 15.25
CA ARG A 858 36.41 23.59 14.48
C ARG A 858 35.05 22.90 14.31
N ALA A 859 34.87 21.71 14.92
CA ALA A 859 33.59 20.99 14.86
C ALA A 859 32.52 21.78 15.61
N HIS A 860 31.37 21.92 14.96
CA HIS A 860 30.21 22.56 15.57
C HIS A 860 29.77 21.82 16.85
N HIS A 861 29.32 22.57 17.85
CA HIS A 861 28.97 22.01 19.18
C HIS A 861 27.93 20.85 19.10
N ALA A 862 27.03 20.87 18.14
CA ALA A 862 26.05 19.80 17.92
C ALA A 862 26.67 18.43 17.61
N TRP A 863 27.94 18.37 17.19
CA TRP A 863 28.68 17.11 16.99
C TRP A 863 29.37 16.62 18.25
N ARG A 864 29.34 17.40 19.33
CA ARG A 864 30.03 17.09 20.59
C ARG A 864 29.08 16.61 21.69
N GLN A 865 27.78 16.58 21.39
CA GLN A 865 26.78 16.02 22.29
C GLN A 865 26.72 14.49 22.15
#